data_bbaa6e099505bc2d117bb6178388647d
#
_entry.id   bbaa6e099505bc2d117bb6178388647d
#
_cell.length_a   1.000
_cell.length_b   1.000
_cell.length_c   1.000
_cell.angle_alpha   90.00
_cell.angle_beta   90.00
_cell.angle_gamma   90.00
#
_symmetry.space_group_name_H-M   'P 1'
#
loop_
_entity.id
_entity.type
_entity.pdbx_description
1 polymer ?
#
loop_
_entity_poly.entity_id
_entity_poly.type
_entity_poly.pdbx_seq_one_letter_code
_entity_poly.pdbx_strand_id
1 'polypeptide(L)'
;MLRSFFLLLPFAAAFLMSCGPDKEVAENEVSYSPYHDIPEAEYVGLKNCTSCHEQEYEDWQKSDHHLAMNPATEEFVLGDFDNAEFDHFGQEFRFFRKGEEFWVNAQDEDGEYRDMKIEYTFGHEPLQQYLIPFDGGKYQALQVCWDSRTKEEGGQRWYHLYPDEPVPHDDLLHWTRRHFNWNYMCADCHSTNLKKNFDPDTLTYDTTWTDMNVTCEACHGPGSEHVKWAEAEEKKASGTASETDLAAAKAYIKSKGLVVRLKEPEEGAWMIDQETNLPKRSVPLKSNVQVETCARCHSHRQLMEPSYTAGQSFHDTHQPSIISDRLYHHDGQIKEEVYVYGSYVQSAMFHAGVRCSDCHNPHSMKLKLPGNALCLQCHQGELNTPAHHFHPMDSTGASCVECHMPETPYMGHDLRRDHSIRIPRPDLAKEIGAPDACSQCHEDQTQDWAAQHFKNWWGSGPRNAHYGEILASARRGQPGSMDRLIALANDPDRPWIARAAAVETLGMQAPTQESMAAIERSLEDPDPGVRGEGLRTLLNFPENQRAAAIPLLSDPVKSVRAAAARTVAVAVNRLDEVGKTAFEEARKDLYDRQSAIFDRAAGHMDLALFHTDLGELEKAEAAYRKAIAVEPEFVPTRVNLAELLFSQNRPKEAEQVLLDAVDAAILPENKGLARDALARFLIRMKRYDEGVEELRLATKLMPRHAETQYFYGVALNSLGRFEEALPFLKKAIELDSYNVEYLTGIAAILRDAGRNAEALRFAAEALKLQPENPQLQNLVRSLGG
;
A
#
# COMPACT_ATOMS: atom_id res chain seq x y z
N MET A 1 70.96 -26.90 16.51
CA MET A 1 72.32 -26.35 16.42
C MET A 1 72.25 -24.86 16.21
N LEU A 2 72.80 -24.18 17.14
CA LEU A 2 73.53 -22.92 17.24
C LEU A 2 72.70 -21.67 16.87
N ARG A 3 72.30 -20.89 17.86
CA ARG A 3 73.01 -19.77 18.62
C ARG A 3 73.03 -18.51 17.82
N SER A 4 72.22 -17.49 18.20
CA SER A 4 72.50 -16.40 19.15
C SER A 4 73.38 -15.30 18.55
N PHE A 5 72.95 -14.04 18.59
CA PHE A 5 73.49 -13.00 19.47
C PHE A 5 72.72 -11.68 19.41
N PHE A 6 72.52 -11.13 20.59
CA PHE A 6 72.08 -9.78 20.94
C PHE A 6 72.98 -8.69 20.43
N LEU A 7 72.47 -7.50 20.20
CA LEU A 7 73.10 -6.24 20.63
C LEU A 7 72.05 -5.09 20.72
N LEU A 8 71.86 -4.66 21.92
CA LEU A 8 71.22 -3.38 22.29
C LEU A 8 72.28 -2.28 22.22
N LEU A 9 71.92 -1.09 21.77
CA LEU A 9 72.34 0.19 22.41
C LEU A 9 71.59 1.40 21.77
N PRO A 10 71.38 2.47 22.55
CA PRO A 10 70.38 3.49 22.30
C PRO A 10 70.98 4.75 21.65
N PHE A 11 70.16 5.55 20.98
CA PHE A 11 70.51 6.94 20.69
C PHE A 11 69.30 7.87 20.69
N ALA A 12 69.50 8.84 21.48
CA ALA A 12 68.95 10.17 21.67
C ALA A 12 67.92 10.75 20.69
N ALA A 13 66.93 11.37 21.32
CA ALA A 13 65.97 12.30 20.76
C ALA A 13 66.65 13.48 20.02
N ALA A 14 66.19 13.77 18.81
CA ALA A 14 66.28 15.09 18.21
C ALA A 14 64.90 15.52 17.76
N PHE A 15 64.34 16.49 18.41
CA PHE A 15 63.16 17.24 17.97
C PHE A 15 63.55 18.01 16.71
N LEU A 16 62.99 17.59 15.55
CA LEU A 16 62.88 18.45 14.40
C LEU A 16 61.36 18.73 14.19
N MET A 17 60.96 19.96 14.50
CA MET A 17 59.69 20.52 14.04
C MET A 17 59.71 20.52 12.51
N SER A 18 58.96 19.63 11.90
CA SER A 18 58.60 19.71 10.49
C SER A 18 57.22 20.37 10.44
N CYS A 19 57.15 21.58 9.88
CA CYS A 19 55.92 22.14 9.37
C CYS A 19 55.44 21.22 8.25
N GLY A 20 54.45 20.37 8.54
CA GLY A 20 53.68 19.67 7.56
C GLY A 20 52.70 20.65 6.87
N PRO A 21 52.37 20.43 5.58
CA PRO A 21 51.40 21.28 4.92
C PRO A 21 50.07 21.26 5.64
N ASP A 22 49.45 22.43 5.70
CA ASP A 22 48.09 22.62 6.21
C ASP A 22 47.19 21.50 5.66
N LYS A 23 46.61 20.71 6.52
CA LYS A 23 45.42 19.92 6.17
C LYS A 23 44.38 20.93 5.74
N GLU A 24 44.16 21.05 4.43
CA GLU A 24 42.90 21.55 3.92
C GLU A 24 41.80 20.82 4.69
N VAL A 25 41.06 21.57 5.46
CA VAL A 25 39.80 21.14 6.06
C VAL A 25 38.99 20.73 4.85
N ALA A 26 38.76 19.43 4.69
CA ALA A 26 37.81 18.93 3.72
C ALA A 26 36.53 19.74 3.93
N GLU A 27 36.20 20.58 2.95
CA GLU A 27 34.88 21.20 2.89
C GLU A 27 33.89 20.04 3.09
N ASN A 28 33.07 20.12 4.16
CA ASN A 28 31.98 19.18 4.35
C ASN A 28 31.25 19.09 3.02
N GLU A 29 31.29 17.95 2.36
CA GLU A 29 30.41 17.66 1.24
C GLU A 29 29.01 17.85 1.78
N VAL A 30 28.40 18.98 1.43
CA VAL A 30 26.98 19.24 1.73
C VAL A 30 26.23 18.11 1.02
N SER A 31 25.64 17.20 1.78
CA SER A 31 24.92 16.08 1.21
C SER A 31 23.86 16.63 0.25
N TYR A 32 23.86 16.13 -0.98
CA TYR A 32 22.91 16.54 -1.99
C TYR A 32 21.48 16.29 -1.50
N SER A 33 20.63 17.32 -1.51
CA SER A 33 19.19 17.20 -1.33
C SER A 33 18.47 17.71 -2.57
N PRO A 34 17.50 16.96 -3.12
CA PRO A 34 16.65 17.42 -4.19
C PRO A 34 15.58 18.42 -3.70
N TYR A 35 15.38 18.52 -2.40
CA TYR A 35 14.37 19.38 -1.77
C TYR A 35 15.00 20.70 -1.31
N HIS A 36 14.24 21.77 -1.46
CA HIS A 36 14.65 23.11 -1.05
C HIS A 36 13.63 23.68 -0.07
N ASP A 37 14.12 24.19 1.04
CA ASP A 37 13.30 24.89 2.04
C ASP A 37 12.99 26.31 1.54
N ILE A 38 11.77 26.52 1.07
CA ILE A 38 11.24 27.80 0.60
C ILE A 38 9.85 27.96 1.23
N PRO A 39 9.77 28.31 2.51
CA PRO A 39 8.52 28.32 3.26
C PRO A 39 7.50 29.36 2.75
N GLU A 40 7.96 30.41 2.05
CA GLU A 40 7.12 31.44 1.42
C GLU A 40 6.55 31.05 0.07
N ALA A 41 6.89 29.88 -0.48
CA ALA A 41 6.37 29.45 -1.76
C ALA A 41 4.88 29.12 -1.68
N GLU A 42 4.10 29.73 -2.57
CA GLU A 42 2.65 29.57 -2.69
C GLU A 42 2.28 29.02 -4.07
N TYR A 43 1.15 28.32 -4.15
CA TYR A 43 0.58 27.88 -5.42
C TYR A 43 0.02 29.06 -6.20
N VAL A 44 0.36 29.14 -7.47
CA VAL A 44 -0.04 30.28 -8.34
C VAL A 44 -1.03 29.86 -9.43
N GLY A 45 -1.21 28.56 -9.64
CA GLY A 45 -2.09 27.99 -10.66
C GLY A 45 -1.46 27.95 -12.07
N LEU A 46 -2.00 27.06 -12.88
CA LEU A 46 -1.50 26.70 -14.22
C LEU A 46 -1.25 27.91 -15.13
N LYS A 47 -2.12 28.93 -15.09
CA LYS A 47 -2.05 30.10 -15.97
C LYS A 47 -0.74 30.89 -15.87
N ASN A 48 -0.06 30.79 -14.73
CA ASN A 48 1.20 31.49 -14.50
C ASN A 48 2.42 30.76 -15.08
N CYS A 49 2.24 29.54 -15.58
CA CYS A 49 3.31 28.71 -16.16
C CYS A 49 3.32 28.79 -17.69
N THR A 50 2.14 28.88 -18.31
CA THR A 50 1.93 28.62 -19.75
C THR A 50 2.64 29.58 -20.70
N SER A 51 2.84 30.85 -20.30
CA SER A 51 3.50 31.88 -21.16
C SER A 51 5.02 31.66 -21.33
N CYS A 52 5.66 30.94 -20.38
CA CYS A 52 7.09 30.64 -20.41
C CYS A 52 7.38 29.21 -20.81
N HIS A 53 6.44 28.28 -20.56
CA HIS A 53 6.58 26.82 -20.81
C HIS A 53 5.55 26.34 -21.85
N GLU A 54 5.53 27.01 -23.03
CA GLU A 54 4.53 26.76 -24.08
C GLU A 54 4.55 25.31 -24.60
N GLN A 55 5.73 24.73 -24.81
CA GLN A 55 5.86 23.38 -25.34
C GLN A 55 5.41 22.32 -24.32
N GLU A 56 5.81 22.47 -23.05
CA GLU A 56 5.41 21.58 -21.97
C GLU A 56 3.89 21.67 -21.73
N TYR A 57 3.32 22.86 -21.89
CA TYR A 57 1.87 23.06 -21.79
C TYR A 57 1.11 22.41 -22.95
N GLU A 58 1.58 22.55 -24.20
CA GLU A 58 1.00 21.85 -25.36
C GLU A 58 1.07 20.32 -25.23
N ASP A 59 2.15 19.80 -24.69
CA ASP A 59 2.31 18.38 -24.42
C ASP A 59 1.34 17.92 -23.34
N TRP A 60 1.21 18.67 -22.23
CA TRP A 60 0.32 18.39 -21.13
C TRP A 60 -1.15 18.39 -21.53
N GLN A 61 -1.58 19.34 -22.37
CA GLN A 61 -2.96 19.40 -22.88
C GLN A 61 -3.41 18.12 -23.61
N LYS A 62 -2.48 17.32 -24.11
CA LYS A 62 -2.75 16.05 -24.81
C LYS A 62 -2.59 14.83 -23.92
N SER A 63 -2.34 15.04 -22.62
CA SER A 63 -2.07 13.97 -21.66
C SER A 63 -3.32 13.58 -20.86
N ASP A 64 -3.31 12.36 -20.34
CA ASP A 64 -4.34 11.88 -19.40
C ASP A 64 -4.36 12.70 -18.11
N HIS A 65 -3.27 13.36 -17.75
CA HIS A 65 -3.21 14.28 -16.61
C HIS A 65 -4.12 15.52 -16.79
N HIS A 66 -4.26 16.03 -18.03
CA HIS A 66 -5.21 17.10 -18.34
C HIS A 66 -6.65 16.59 -18.45
N LEU A 67 -6.81 15.35 -18.92
CA LEU A 67 -8.13 14.77 -19.20
C LEU A 67 -8.69 13.97 -18.01
N ALA A 68 -7.95 13.94 -16.89
CA ALA A 68 -8.31 13.13 -15.73
C ALA A 68 -9.65 13.54 -15.08
N MET A 69 -9.99 14.84 -15.08
CA MET A 69 -11.26 15.37 -14.57
C MET A 69 -11.55 16.71 -15.23
N ASN A 70 -12.78 16.91 -15.70
CA ASN A 70 -13.17 18.17 -16.34
C ASN A 70 -14.64 18.52 -16.03
N PRO A 71 -15.07 19.78 -16.15
CA PRO A 71 -16.49 20.12 -16.11
C PRO A 71 -17.27 19.35 -17.18
N ALA A 72 -18.47 18.91 -16.85
CA ALA A 72 -19.33 18.17 -17.78
C ALA A 72 -19.88 19.11 -18.87
N THR A 73 -19.09 19.33 -19.90
CA THR A 73 -19.42 20.15 -21.06
C THR A 73 -19.41 19.32 -22.35
N GLU A 74 -19.92 19.87 -23.44
CA GLU A 74 -19.92 19.24 -24.77
C GLU A 74 -18.50 18.86 -25.25
N GLU A 75 -17.49 19.57 -24.79
CA GLU A 75 -16.08 19.31 -25.13
C GLU A 75 -15.53 18.05 -24.43
N PHE A 76 -15.95 17.80 -23.18
CA PHE A 76 -15.33 16.76 -22.34
C PHE A 76 -16.21 15.52 -22.13
N VAL A 77 -17.53 15.61 -22.34
CA VAL A 77 -18.41 14.45 -22.18
C VAL A 77 -18.35 13.55 -23.42
N LEU A 78 -17.94 12.29 -23.22
CA LEU A 78 -17.79 11.30 -24.29
C LEU A 78 -19.01 10.39 -24.45
N GLY A 79 -19.80 10.19 -23.38
CA GLY A 79 -20.93 9.29 -23.34
C GLY A 79 -22.11 9.73 -24.19
N ASP A 80 -22.96 8.78 -24.57
CA ASP A 80 -24.22 9.02 -25.27
C ASP A 80 -25.29 9.51 -24.28
N PHE A 81 -25.66 10.81 -24.38
CA PHE A 81 -26.72 11.44 -23.60
C PHE A 81 -27.98 11.78 -24.44
N ASP A 82 -28.17 11.14 -25.56
CA ASP A 82 -29.36 11.30 -26.40
C ASP A 82 -30.51 10.37 -25.94
N ASN A 83 -30.90 10.46 -24.65
CA ASN A 83 -31.87 9.59 -23.98
C ASN A 83 -31.46 8.09 -24.04
N ALA A 84 -30.17 7.83 -23.92
CA ALA A 84 -29.65 6.47 -23.86
C ALA A 84 -30.11 5.77 -22.57
N GLU A 85 -30.50 4.50 -22.69
CA GLU A 85 -30.93 3.65 -21.58
C GLU A 85 -29.94 2.50 -21.39
N PHE A 86 -29.70 2.16 -20.12
CA PHE A 86 -28.86 1.04 -19.72
C PHE A 86 -29.53 0.29 -18.56
N ASP A 87 -29.68 -1.01 -18.70
CA ASP A 87 -30.21 -1.89 -17.64
C ASP A 87 -29.09 -2.75 -17.05
N HIS A 88 -29.05 -2.85 -15.74
CA HIS A 88 -28.16 -3.72 -15.00
C HIS A 88 -28.95 -4.52 -13.94
N PHE A 89 -29.25 -5.78 -14.20
CA PHE A 89 -30.05 -6.64 -13.32
C PHE A 89 -31.39 -6.02 -12.87
N GLY A 90 -32.04 -5.26 -13.74
CA GLY A 90 -33.31 -4.57 -13.46
C GLY A 90 -33.15 -3.20 -12.79
N GLN A 91 -31.94 -2.71 -12.62
CA GLN A 91 -31.66 -1.31 -12.29
C GLN A 91 -31.52 -0.52 -13.59
N GLU A 92 -32.44 0.43 -13.80
CA GLU A 92 -32.49 1.21 -15.04
C GLU A 92 -31.71 2.52 -14.88
N PHE A 93 -30.88 2.85 -15.85
CA PHE A 93 -30.18 4.13 -15.95
C PHE A 93 -30.59 4.80 -17.25
N ARG A 94 -30.93 6.08 -17.19
CA ARG A 94 -31.23 6.88 -18.38
C ARG A 94 -30.37 8.11 -18.41
N PHE A 95 -29.59 8.29 -19.47
CA PHE A 95 -28.68 9.39 -19.70
C PHE A 95 -29.29 10.36 -20.69
N PHE A 96 -29.44 11.63 -20.30
CA PHE A 96 -30.16 12.61 -21.11
C PHE A 96 -29.67 14.04 -20.85
N ARG A 97 -30.14 14.99 -21.67
CA ARG A 97 -29.80 16.40 -21.57
C ARG A 97 -30.99 17.26 -21.12
N LYS A 98 -30.71 18.31 -20.33
CA LYS A 98 -31.61 19.43 -20.08
C LYS A 98 -30.93 20.72 -20.54
N GLY A 99 -31.17 21.12 -21.79
CA GLY A 99 -30.41 22.20 -22.43
C GLY A 99 -28.95 21.79 -22.67
N GLU A 100 -28.01 22.56 -22.14
CA GLU A 100 -26.57 22.25 -22.22
C GLU A 100 -26.07 21.36 -21.09
N GLU A 101 -26.92 21.00 -20.13
CA GLU A 101 -26.57 20.18 -18.97
C GLU A 101 -26.77 18.71 -19.21
N PHE A 102 -25.90 17.89 -18.62
CA PHE A 102 -25.91 16.42 -18.67
C PHE A 102 -26.55 15.85 -17.40
N TRP A 103 -27.45 14.91 -17.55
CA TRP A 103 -28.25 14.34 -16.45
C TRP A 103 -28.33 12.83 -16.55
N VAL A 104 -28.43 12.16 -15.40
CA VAL A 104 -28.75 10.74 -15.30
C VAL A 104 -29.98 10.56 -14.40
N ASN A 105 -30.90 9.68 -14.81
CA ASN A 105 -31.93 9.13 -13.92
C ASN A 105 -31.41 7.78 -13.42
N ALA A 106 -31.24 7.62 -12.11
CA ALA A 106 -30.70 6.43 -11.46
C ALA A 106 -31.27 6.28 -10.05
N GLN A 107 -31.12 5.09 -9.45
CA GLN A 107 -31.46 4.87 -8.04
C GLN A 107 -30.54 5.67 -7.11
N ASP A 108 -31.15 6.36 -6.15
CA ASP A 108 -30.48 7.05 -5.06
C ASP A 108 -30.25 6.10 -3.86
N GLU A 109 -29.68 6.62 -2.77
CA GLU A 109 -29.32 5.83 -1.57
C GLU A 109 -30.51 5.16 -0.87
N ASP A 110 -31.74 5.65 -1.09
CA ASP A 110 -32.99 5.08 -0.58
C ASP A 110 -33.71 4.14 -1.58
N GLY A 111 -33.12 3.92 -2.76
CA GLY A 111 -33.66 3.07 -3.81
C GLY A 111 -34.68 3.75 -4.75
N GLU A 112 -35.00 5.03 -4.51
CA GLU A 112 -35.89 5.80 -5.37
C GLU A 112 -35.13 6.35 -6.59
N TYR A 113 -35.80 6.38 -7.75
CA TYR A 113 -35.20 6.93 -8.98
C TYR A 113 -35.31 8.46 -9.01
N ARG A 114 -34.19 9.12 -9.24
CA ARG A 114 -34.12 10.59 -9.33
C ARG A 114 -33.32 11.04 -10.53
N ASP A 115 -33.72 12.20 -11.08
CA ASP A 115 -32.91 12.92 -12.06
C ASP A 115 -31.80 13.66 -11.35
N MET A 116 -30.55 13.32 -11.63
CA MET A 116 -29.38 13.91 -11.00
C MET A 116 -28.49 14.57 -12.05
N LYS A 117 -28.02 15.78 -11.75
CA LYS A 117 -27.13 16.53 -12.63
C LYS A 117 -25.71 15.98 -12.52
N ILE A 118 -25.07 15.78 -13.64
CA ILE A 118 -23.63 15.49 -13.75
C ILE A 118 -22.88 16.82 -13.74
N GLU A 119 -21.91 16.96 -12.85
CA GLU A 119 -21.13 18.18 -12.74
C GLU A 119 -19.74 18.06 -13.35
N TYR A 120 -19.11 16.86 -13.25
CA TYR A 120 -17.79 16.61 -13.81
C TYR A 120 -17.73 15.29 -14.56
N THR A 121 -16.84 15.23 -15.55
CA THR A 121 -16.33 13.99 -16.12
C THR A 121 -15.14 13.53 -15.30
N PHE A 122 -14.86 12.22 -15.29
CA PHE A 122 -13.82 11.61 -14.52
C PHE A 122 -13.19 10.46 -15.32
N GLY A 123 -11.92 10.62 -15.71
CA GLY A 123 -11.26 9.77 -16.68
C GLY A 123 -11.61 10.12 -18.14
N HIS A 124 -10.88 9.51 -19.07
CA HIS A 124 -11.01 9.78 -20.50
C HIS A 124 -10.90 8.51 -21.34
N GLU A 125 -9.83 7.77 -21.21
CA GLU A 125 -9.55 6.53 -21.97
C GLU A 125 -8.92 5.49 -21.01
N PRO A 126 -9.35 4.24 -21.05
CA PRO A 126 -10.34 3.62 -21.95
C PRO A 126 -11.78 3.78 -21.48
N LEU A 127 -12.01 4.47 -20.37
CA LEU A 127 -13.34 4.69 -19.81
C LEU A 127 -13.51 6.10 -19.25
N GLN A 128 -14.76 6.56 -19.24
CA GLN A 128 -15.14 7.80 -18.56
C GLN A 128 -16.27 7.54 -17.58
N GLN A 129 -16.08 8.00 -16.33
CA GLN A 129 -17.10 8.06 -15.30
C GLN A 129 -17.65 9.49 -15.16
N TYR A 130 -18.68 9.65 -14.35
CA TYR A 130 -19.35 10.91 -14.12
C TYR A 130 -19.52 11.18 -12.64
N LEU A 131 -19.28 12.41 -12.22
CA LEU A 131 -19.41 12.84 -10.83
C LEU A 131 -20.71 13.59 -10.61
N ILE A 132 -21.42 13.19 -9.57
CA ILE A 132 -22.70 13.73 -9.16
C ILE A 132 -22.55 14.39 -7.79
N PRO A 133 -22.92 15.67 -7.62
CA PRO A 133 -22.89 16.34 -6.31
C PRO A 133 -23.98 15.78 -5.39
N PHE A 134 -23.61 15.58 -4.12
CA PHE A 134 -24.47 15.15 -3.04
C PHE A 134 -24.43 16.12 -1.86
N ASP A 135 -25.39 15.99 -0.95
CA ASP A 135 -25.46 16.78 0.27
C ASP A 135 -24.19 16.66 1.11
N GLY A 136 -23.84 17.73 1.82
CA GLY A 136 -22.64 17.81 2.64
C GLY A 136 -21.34 17.93 1.84
N GLY A 137 -21.39 18.45 0.61
CA GLY A 137 -20.20 18.68 -0.22
C GLY A 137 -19.54 17.43 -0.79
N LYS A 138 -20.26 16.31 -0.79
CA LYS A 138 -19.80 15.05 -1.38
C LYS A 138 -19.94 15.06 -2.89
N TYR A 139 -19.02 14.38 -3.57
CA TYR A 139 -19.14 13.99 -4.98
C TYR A 139 -19.11 12.47 -5.05
N GLN A 140 -20.08 11.90 -5.77
CA GLN A 140 -20.17 10.45 -5.97
C GLN A 140 -19.86 10.11 -7.43
N ALA A 141 -18.96 9.16 -7.65
CA ALA A 141 -18.65 8.64 -8.97
C ALA A 141 -19.69 7.58 -9.36
N LEU A 142 -20.32 7.75 -10.51
CA LEU A 142 -21.29 6.78 -11.02
C LEU A 142 -20.56 5.49 -11.41
N GLN A 143 -21.12 4.32 -11.05
CA GLN A 143 -20.54 3.01 -11.39
C GLN A 143 -20.93 2.50 -12.78
N VAL A 144 -21.82 3.19 -13.48
CA VAL A 144 -22.06 2.99 -14.91
C VAL A 144 -21.17 3.95 -15.67
N CYS A 145 -20.30 3.39 -16.49
CA CYS A 145 -19.23 4.09 -17.19
C CYS A 145 -19.47 4.07 -18.69
N TRP A 146 -18.88 5.05 -19.39
CA TRP A 146 -18.78 5.03 -20.82
C TRP A 146 -17.47 4.37 -21.26
N ASP A 147 -17.55 3.28 -22.03
CA ASP A 147 -16.40 2.66 -22.68
C ASP A 147 -16.00 3.52 -23.88
N SER A 148 -14.92 4.27 -23.74
CA SER A 148 -14.48 5.23 -24.77
C SER A 148 -13.67 4.61 -25.90
N ARG A 149 -13.29 3.34 -25.80
CA ARG A 149 -12.59 2.62 -26.87
C ARG A 149 -13.38 2.64 -28.18
N THR A 150 -12.72 2.34 -29.27
CA THR A 150 -13.39 2.27 -30.58
C THR A 150 -14.44 1.16 -30.66
N LYS A 151 -15.38 1.26 -31.60
CA LYS A 151 -16.40 0.19 -31.83
C LYS A 151 -15.76 -1.13 -32.26
N GLU A 152 -14.64 -1.06 -32.96
CA GLU A 152 -13.87 -2.23 -33.41
C GLU A 152 -13.26 -2.98 -32.22
N GLU A 153 -12.93 -2.26 -31.14
CA GLU A 153 -12.43 -2.81 -29.86
C GLU A 153 -13.56 -3.19 -28.91
N GLY A 154 -14.82 -3.04 -29.30
CA GLY A 154 -15.99 -3.34 -28.49
C GLY A 154 -16.45 -2.21 -27.57
N GLY A 155 -15.90 -1.01 -27.74
CA GLY A 155 -16.26 0.19 -27.01
C GLY A 155 -17.45 0.97 -27.57
N GLN A 156 -17.54 2.26 -27.24
CA GLN A 156 -18.63 3.19 -27.58
C GLN A 156 -19.98 2.71 -27.05
N ARG A 157 -20.01 2.37 -25.74
CA ARG A 157 -21.20 1.85 -25.05
C ARG A 157 -21.15 2.13 -23.55
N TRP A 158 -22.31 2.13 -22.92
CA TRP A 158 -22.43 2.11 -21.46
C TRP A 158 -22.14 0.70 -20.93
N TYR A 159 -21.50 0.62 -19.78
CA TYR A 159 -21.28 -0.63 -19.07
C TYR A 159 -21.19 -0.40 -17.56
N HIS A 160 -21.41 -1.45 -16.75
CA HIS A 160 -21.33 -1.39 -15.30
C HIS A 160 -20.00 -1.96 -14.82
N LEU A 161 -19.39 -1.35 -13.77
CA LEU A 161 -18.10 -1.80 -13.24
C LEU A 161 -18.14 -3.21 -12.64
N TYR A 162 -19.32 -3.67 -12.23
CA TYR A 162 -19.57 -5.03 -11.73
C TYR A 162 -20.54 -5.75 -12.68
N PRO A 163 -20.08 -6.22 -13.85
CA PRO A 163 -20.98 -6.68 -14.90
C PRO A 163 -21.71 -7.99 -14.57
N ASP A 164 -21.15 -8.80 -13.66
CA ASP A 164 -21.59 -10.18 -13.41
C ASP A 164 -22.47 -10.34 -12.16
N GLU A 165 -22.71 -9.26 -11.41
CA GLU A 165 -23.46 -9.31 -10.16
C GLU A 165 -24.36 -8.07 -9.97
N PRO A 166 -25.56 -8.25 -9.34
CA PRO A 166 -26.40 -7.12 -8.98
C PRO A 166 -25.79 -6.32 -7.82
N VAL A 167 -25.88 -4.98 -7.88
CA VAL A 167 -25.44 -4.08 -6.83
C VAL A 167 -26.62 -3.22 -6.39
N PRO A 168 -27.53 -3.71 -5.51
CA PRO A 168 -28.70 -2.98 -5.06
C PRO A 168 -28.32 -1.74 -4.21
N HIS A 169 -29.27 -0.80 -4.04
CA HIS A 169 -29.03 0.49 -3.37
C HIS A 169 -28.52 0.37 -1.92
N ASP A 170 -28.78 -0.75 -1.25
CA ASP A 170 -28.31 -1.05 0.11
C ASP A 170 -26.96 -1.81 0.15
N ASP A 171 -26.39 -2.15 -1.01
CA ASP A 171 -25.05 -2.74 -1.10
C ASP A 171 -23.97 -1.69 -0.84
N LEU A 172 -22.87 -2.10 -0.19
CA LEU A 172 -21.70 -1.23 0.04
C LEU A 172 -21.02 -0.77 -1.24
N LEU A 173 -21.13 -1.55 -2.30
CA LEU A 173 -20.58 -1.25 -3.62
C LEU A 173 -21.53 -0.38 -4.47
N HIS A 174 -22.74 -0.04 -3.98
CA HIS A 174 -23.60 0.88 -4.71
C HIS A 174 -22.95 2.26 -4.85
N TRP A 175 -23.11 2.88 -6.01
CA TRP A 175 -22.41 4.14 -6.36
C TRP A 175 -22.69 5.30 -5.39
N THR A 176 -23.81 5.30 -4.65
CA THR A 176 -24.11 6.30 -3.60
C THR A 176 -23.34 6.05 -2.31
N ARG A 177 -22.66 4.91 -2.18
CA ARG A 177 -21.93 4.52 -0.97
C ARG A 177 -20.49 5.03 -1.01
N ARG A 178 -19.83 4.93 0.13
CA ARG A 178 -18.50 5.51 0.37
C ARG A 178 -17.40 5.06 -0.60
N HIS A 179 -17.49 3.85 -1.16
CA HIS A 179 -16.48 3.33 -2.10
C HIS A 179 -16.42 4.13 -3.41
N PHE A 180 -17.46 4.90 -3.71
CA PHE A 180 -17.57 5.79 -4.85
C PHE A 180 -17.52 7.27 -4.47
N ASN A 181 -17.21 7.59 -3.20
CA ASN A 181 -17.01 8.97 -2.78
C ASN A 181 -15.70 9.52 -3.33
N TRP A 182 -15.80 10.47 -4.24
CA TRP A 182 -14.66 11.07 -4.93
C TRP A 182 -13.74 11.83 -3.98
N ASN A 183 -14.30 12.55 -2.99
CA ASN A 183 -13.53 13.46 -2.13
C ASN A 183 -12.37 12.77 -1.40
N TYR A 184 -12.52 11.49 -1.02
CA TYR A 184 -11.46 10.78 -0.33
C TYR A 184 -10.81 9.66 -1.15
N MET A 185 -11.52 9.11 -2.16
CA MET A 185 -10.97 8.00 -2.96
C MET A 185 -10.11 8.49 -4.11
N CYS A 186 -10.52 9.58 -4.77
CA CYS A 186 -10.03 9.93 -6.10
C CYS A 186 -9.37 11.31 -6.15
N ALA A 187 -9.92 12.28 -5.38
CA ALA A 187 -9.63 13.70 -5.49
C ALA A 187 -8.14 14.05 -5.40
N ASP A 188 -7.40 13.36 -4.52
CA ASP A 188 -5.98 13.62 -4.28
C ASP A 188 -5.08 13.36 -5.51
N CYS A 189 -5.45 12.38 -6.36
CA CYS A 189 -4.74 12.07 -7.59
C CYS A 189 -5.27 12.85 -8.81
N HIS A 190 -6.45 13.46 -8.71
CA HIS A 190 -7.13 14.14 -9.81
C HIS A 190 -7.28 15.64 -9.60
N SER A 191 -6.49 16.21 -8.67
CA SER A 191 -6.46 17.66 -8.37
C SER A 191 -5.05 18.10 -8.00
N THR A 192 -4.79 19.40 -8.12
CA THR A 192 -3.54 20.02 -7.67
C THR A 192 -3.79 20.81 -6.41
N ASN A 193 -3.00 20.59 -5.36
CA ASN A 193 -3.12 21.21 -4.03
C ASN A 193 -4.52 21.01 -3.42
N LEU A 194 -4.95 19.73 -3.35
CA LEU A 194 -6.22 19.37 -2.76
C LEU A 194 -6.26 19.65 -1.27
N LYS A 195 -7.40 20.18 -0.80
CA LYS A 195 -7.76 20.28 0.61
C LYS A 195 -9.16 19.69 0.77
N LYS A 196 -9.27 18.52 1.39
CA LYS A 196 -10.57 17.85 1.60
C LYS A 196 -11.47 18.66 2.52
N ASN A 197 -10.90 19.34 3.52
CA ASN A 197 -11.60 20.12 4.54
C ASN A 197 -12.81 19.37 5.11
N PHE A 198 -12.61 18.07 5.44
CA PHE A 198 -13.65 17.26 6.05
C PHE A 198 -13.85 17.65 7.51
N ASP A 199 -15.10 17.92 7.89
CA ASP A 199 -15.50 18.16 9.27
C ASP A 199 -16.07 16.87 9.88
N PRO A 200 -15.38 16.23 10.83
CA PRO A 200 -15.83 15.00 11.45
C PRO A 200 -17.02 15.18 12.44
N ASP A 201 -17.41 16.40 12.79
CA ASP A 201 -18.53 16.68 13.67
C ASP A 201 -19.84 16.84 12.87
N THR A 202 -19.77 17.38 11.66
CA THR A 202 -20.92 17.54 10.75
C THR A 202 -20.95 16.48 9.64
N LEU A 203 -19.88 15.73 9.44
CA LEU A 203 -19.67 14.73 8.38
C LEU A 203 -19.79 15.34 6.98
N THR A 204 -19.29 16.58 6.82
CA THR A 204 -19.36 17.33 5.57
C THR A 204 -17.98 17.66 5.01
N TYR A 205 -17.92 17.90 3.71
CA TYR A 205 -16.72 18.34 3.00
C TYR A 205 -16.87 19.78 2.54
N ASP A 206 -15.78 20.54 2.56
CA ASP A 206 -15.60 21.82 1.89
C ASP A 206 -14.34 21.75 1.01
N THR A 207 -14.34 20.76 0.10
CA THR A 207 -13.17 20.39 -0.70
C THR A 207 -12.79 21.48 -1.67
N THR A 208 -11.51 21.88 -1.64
CA THR A 208 -10.94 22.92 -2.51
C THR A 208 -9.64 22.43 -3.15
N TRP A 209 -9.28 23.02 -4.27
CA TRP A 209 -8.03 22.78 -5.00
C TRP A 209 -7.56 24.07 -5.70
N THR A 210 -6.28 24.15 -6.03
CA THR A 210 -5.75 25.27 -6.82
C THR A 210 -6.11 25.11 -8.29
N ASP A 211 -5.84 23.94 -8.86
CA ASP A 211 -6.25 23.58 -10.22
C ASP A 211 -6.96 22.24 -10.21
N MET A 212 -7.97 22.10 -11.08
CA MET A 212 -8.51 20.83 -11.47
C MET A 212 -7.44 20.06 -12.26
N ASN A 213 -7.41 18.73 -12.15
CA ASN A 213 -6.42 17.89 -12.79
C ASN A 213 -5.02 17.96 -12.16
N VAL A 214 -4.12 17.14 -12.70
CA VAL A 214 -2.70 17.09 -12.33
C VAL A 214 -1.96 18.11 -13.18
N THR A 215 -1.80 19.33 -12.65
CA THR A 215 -1.11 20.42 -13.35
C THR A 215 0.38 20.50 -12.96
N CYS A 216 1.07 21.53 -13.47
CA CYS A 216 2.51 21.73 -13.26
C CYS A 216 2.91 21.65 -11.78
N GLU A 217 2.17 22.33 -10.92
CA GLU A 217 2.49 22.43 -9.49
C GLU A 217 2.22 21.15 -8.69
N ALA A 218 1.49 20.18 -9.24
CA ALA A 218 1.33 18.86 -8.62
C ALA A 218 2.66 18.09 -8.56
N CYS A 219 3.56 18.31 -9.53
CA CYS A 219 4.88 17.69 -9.61
C CYS A 219 6.00 18.62 -9.16
N HIS A 220 5.96 19.89 -9.60
CA HIS A 220 7.03 20.87 -9.37
C HIS A 220 6.91 21.61 -8.03
N GLY A 221 5.76 21.46 -7.34
CA GLY A 221 5.44 22.21 -6.12
C GLY A 221 5.05 23.65 -6.37
N PRO A 222 4.76 24.42 -5.30
CA PRO A 222 4.29 25.80 -5.39
C PRO A 222 5.29 26.70 -6.14
N GLY A 223 4.79 27.45 -7.12
CA GLY A 223 5.58 28.14 -8.14
C GLY A 223 5.81 29.62 -7.91
N SER A 224 5.27 30.25 -6.85
CA SER A 224 5.34 31.72 -6.67
C SER A 224 6.77 32.27 -6.72
N GLU A 225 7.70 31.60 -6.03
CA GLU A 225 9.10 32.04 -5.98
C GLU A 225 9.85 31.73 -7.27
N HIS A 226 9.43 30.67 -8.00
CA HIS A 226 9.95 30.42 -9.34
C HIS A 226 9.56 31.51 -10.35
N VAL A 227 8.31 31.93 -10.33
CA VAL A 227 7.80 33.04 -11.18
C VAL A 227 8.58 34.32 -10.89
N LYS A 228 8.71 34.71 -9.61
CA LYS A 228 9.50 35.89 -9.21
C LYS A 228 10.96 35.78 -9.65
N TRP A 229 11.58 34.61 -9.51
CA TRP A 229 12.95 34.36 -9.97
C TRP A 229 13.06 34.50 -11.51
N ALA A 230 12.15 33.90 -12.26
CA ALA A 230 12.15 33.93 -13.71
C ALA A 230 11.98 35.36 -14.27
N GLU A 231 11.02 36.11 -13.74
CA GLU A 231 10.80 37.54 -14.09
C GLU A 231 12.02 38.42 -13.77
N ALA A 232 12.68 38.13 -12.63
CA ALA A 232 13.90 38.83 -12.23
C ALA A 232 15.07 38.57 -13.19
N GLU A 233 15.26 37.30 -13.63
CA GLU A 233 16.28 36.92 -14.62
C GLU A 233 15.98 37.55 -16.01
N GLU A 234 14.70 37.61 -16.42
CA GLU A 234 14.31 38.31 -17.69
C GLU A 234 14.61 39.78 -17.65
N LYS A 235 14.24 40.49 -16.56
CA LYS A 235 14.57 41.91 -16.36
C LYS A 235 16.08 42.14 -16.30
N LYS A 236 16.84 41.24 -15.69
CA LYS A 236 18.29 41.31 -15.66
C LYS A 236 18.88 41.10 -17.05
N ALA A 237 18.38 40.21 -17.86
CA ALA A 237 18.78 39.98 -19.22
C ALA A 237 18.52 41.17 -20.15
N SER A 238 17.36 41.85 -19.95
CA SER A 238 16.97 43.06 -20.67
C SER A 238 17.65 44.35 -20.15
N GLY A 239 18.37 44.29 -19.04
CA GLY A 239 19.02 45.46 -18.42
C GLY A 239 18.04 46.41 -17.68
N THR A 240 16.85 45.91 -17.35
CA THR A 240 15.78 46.72 -16.67
C THR A 240 15.58 46.32 -15.22
N ALA A 241 16.38 45.37 -14.68
CA ALA A 241 16.26 44.87 -13.33
C ALA A 241 16.52 45.92 -12.26
N SER A 242 15.63 46.02 -11.28
CA SER A 242 15.81 46.78 -10.04
C SER A 242 16.76 46.08 -9.08
N GLU A 243 17.19 46.74 -8.01
CA GLU A 243 17.97 46.08 -6.91
C GLU A 243 17.19 44.92 -6.28
N THR A 244 15.87 45.05 -6.16
CA THR A 244 15.01 44.00 -5.64
C THR A 244 14.97 42.78 -6.58
N ASP A 245 14.87 43.02 -7.90
CA ASP A 245 14.91 41.91 -8.88
C ASP A 245 16.27 41.17 -8.83
N LEU A 246 17.39 41.91 -8.75
CA LEU A 246 18.72 41.31 -8.64
C LEU A 246 18.89 40.52 -7.34
N ALA A 247 18.30 40.99 -6.23
CA ALA A 247 18.29 40.23 -4.96
C ALA A 247 17.49 38.95 -5.06
N ALA A 248 16.28 38.96 -5.67
CA ALA A 248 15.45 37.78 -5.89
C ALA A 248 16.14 36.76 -6.80
N ALA A 249 16.72 37.20 -7.92
CA ALA A 249 17.48 36.34 -8.82
C ALA A 249 18.67 35.64 -8.11
N LYS A 250 19.33 36.35 -7.19
CA LYS A 250 20.45 35.82 -6.42
C LYS A 250 20.01 34.85 -5.32
N ALA A 251 18.90 35.13 -4.65
CA ALA A 251 18.39 34.33 -3.55
C ALA A 251 18.13 32.87 -3.97
N TYR A 252 17.58 32.68 -5.15
CA TYR A 252 17.16 31.36 -5.65
C TYR A 252 18.04 30.81 -6.79
N ILE A 253 19.28 31.23 -6.90
CA ILE A 253 20.15 30.84 -8.01
C ILE A 253 20.35 29.31 -8.14
N LYS A 254 20.29 28.56 -7.03
CA LYS A 254 20.43 27.10 -7.00
C LYS A 254 19.12 26.36 -7.24
N SER A 255 18.04 26.80 -6.58
CA SER A 255 16.70 26.18 -6.65
C SER A 255 15.89 26.70 -7.83
N LYS A 256 16.23 27.88 -8.38
CA LYS A 256 15.40 28.64 -9.31
C LYS A 256 14.00 28.96 -8.74
N GLY A 257 13.90 29.07 -7.41
CA GLY A 257 12.62 29.29 -6.71
C GLY A 257 11.69 28.08 -6.64
N LEU A 258 12.15 26.88 -7.04
CA LEU A 258 11.40 25.63 -6.92
C LEU A 258 11.73 24.89 -5.62
N VAL A 259 10.72 24.35 -4.96
CA VAL A 259 10.86 23.57 -3.71
C VAL A 259 11.44 22.17 -3.95
N VAL A 260 11.36 21.67 -5.16
CA VAL A 260 11.91 20.37 -5.55
C VAL A 260 12.68 20.45 -6.87
N ARG A 261 13.76 19.71 -6.94
CA ARG A 261 14.57 19.56 -8.16
C ARG A 261 14.42 18.15 -8.70
N LEU A 262 13.59 17.98 -9.73
CA LEU A 262 13.31 16.68 -10.36
C LEU A 262 14.45 16.19 -11.28
N LYS A 263 15.34 17.10 -11.72
CA LYS A 263 16.48 16.79 -12.58
C LYS A 263 17.78 16.83 -11.79
N GLU A 264 18.55 15.73 -11.83
CA GLU A 264 19.86 15.65 -11.19
C GLU A 264 20.84 16.69 -11.80
N PRO A 265 21.79 17.23 -11.02
CA PRO A 265 22.83 18.11 -11.53
C PRO A 265 23.72 17.44 -12.60
N GLU A 266 23.97 16.15 -12.43
CA GLU A 266 24.75 15.30 -13.34
C GLU A 266 23.97 14.00 -13.56
N GLU A 267 23.41 13.82 -14.74
CA GLU A 267 22.57 12.64 -15.02
C GLU A 267 23.36 11.41 -15.50
N GLY A 268 24.61 11.62 -15.97
CA GLY A 268 25.39 10.56 -16.59
C GLY A 268 24.77 10.03 -17.89
N ALA A 269 25.42 9.07 -18.50
CA ALA A 269 24.95 8.37 -19.69
C ALA A 269 24.71 6.88 -19.35
N TRP A 270 23.83 6.23 -20.07
CA TRP A 270 23.69 4.79 -20.04
C TRP A 270 24.84 4.13 -20.83
N MET A 271 25.44 3.09 -20.27
CA MET A 271 26.52 2.31 -20.87
C MET A 271 26.32 0.83 -20.53
N ILE A 272 26.83 -0.06 -21.35
CA ILE A 272 26.87 -1.49 -21.06
C ILE A 272 28.07 -1.76 -20.15
N ASP A 273 27.78 -2.30 -18.96
CA ASP A 273 28.80 -2.79 -18.04
C ASP A 273 29.48 -4.04 -18.63
N GLN A 274 30.80 -4.02 -18.71
CA GLN A 274 31.58 -5.05 -19.43
C GLN A 274 31.66 -6.38 -18.67
N GLU A 275 31.38 -6.39 -17.35
CA GLU A 275 31.44 -7.60 -16.53
C GLU A 275 30.07 -8.30 -16.51
N THR A 276 29.02 -7.52 -16.36
CA THR A 276 27.64 -8.05 -16.21
C THR A 276 26.89 -8.12 -17.54
N ASN A 277 27.36 -7.40 -18.56
CA ASN A 277 26.69 -7.21 -19.85
C ASN A 277 25.28 -6.57 -19.72
N LEU A 278 25.04 -5.82 -18.64
CA LEU A 278 23.79 -5.12 -18.35
C LEU A 278 23.95 -3.60 -18.49
N PRO A 279 22.86 -2.88 -18.78
CA PRO A 279 22.86 -1.42 -18.77
C PRO A 279 23.18 -0.87 -17.38
N LYS A 280 24.05 0.15 -17.32
CA LYS A 280 24.46 0.83 -16.10
C LYS A 280 24.63 2.32 -16.36
N ARG A 281 24.26 3.15 -15.38
CA ARG A 281 24.57 4.60 -15.45
C ARG A 281 26.06 4.86 -15.20
N SER A 282 26.64 5.76 -15.98
CA SER A 282 28.05 6.22 -15.78
C SER A 282 28.17 7.04 -14.48
N VAL A 283 27.10 7.70 -14.04
CA VAL A 283 26.99 8.41 -12.76
C VAL A 283 25.74 7.87 -12.04
N PRO A 284 25.86 7.28 -10.84
CA PRO A 284 24.71 6.85 -10.05
C PRO A 284 23.81 8.03 -9.70
N LEU A 285 22.50 7.79 -9.63
CA LEU A 285 21.56 8.79 -9.13
C LEU A 285 21.82 9.06 -7.64
N LYS A 286 21.63 10.30 -7.22
CA LYS A 286 21.76 10.75 -5.83
C LYS A 286 20.44 10.71 -5.06
N SER A 287 19.30 10.59 -5.77
CA SER A 287 17.96 10.52 -5.18
C SER A 287 16.97 9.81 -6.08
N ASN A 288 15.90 9.32 -5.50
CA ASN A 288 14.74 8.75 -6.19
C ASN A 288 13.60 9.76 -6.34
N VAL A 289 13.86 11.06 -6.16
CA VAL A 289 12.84 12.12 -6.08
C VAL A 289 11.85 12.10 -7.23
N GLN A 290 12.29 11.79 -8.45
CA GLN A 290 11.41 11.76 -9.61
C GLN A 290 10.41 10.59 -9.53
N VAL A 291 10.88 9.40 -9.15
CA VAL A 291 10.01 8.22 -8.96
C VAL A 291 9.06 8.47 -7.79
N GLU A 292 9.54 9.06 -6.70
CA GLU A 292 8.75 9.41 -5.52
C GLU A 292 7.70 10.49 -5.80
N THR A 293 7.99 11.43 -6.70
CA THR A 293 7.00 12.42 -7.15
C THR A 293 5.85 11.76 -7.89
N CYS A 294 6.13 10.83 -8.79
CA CYS A 294 5.10 10.03 -9.46
C CYS A 294 4.34 9.12 -8.47
N ALA A 295 5.04 8.57 -7.49
CA ALA A 295 4.48 7.66 -6.48
C ALA A 295 3.35 8.29 -5.66
N ARG A 296 3.29 9.61 -5.50
CA ARG A 296 2.21 10.28 -4.77
C ARG A 296 0.82 9.92 -5.30
N CYS A 297 0.68 9.76 -6.62
CA CYS A 297 -0.56 9.35 -7.28
C CYS A 297 -0.49 7.90 -7.78
N HIS A 298 0.68 7.43 -8.25
CA HIS A 298 0.86 6.12 -8.84
C HIS A 298 1.27 5.02 -7.83
N SER A 299 0.84 5.14 -6.55
CA SER A 299 0.99 4.10 -5.53
C SER A 299 -0.29 3.89 -4.73
N HIS A 300 -0.51 2.68 -4.26
CA HIS A 300 -1.46 2.44 -3.17
C HIS A 300 -0.80 2.90 -1.86
N ARG A 301 -1.38 3.91 -1.21
CA ARG A 301 -0.72 4.62 -0.10
C ARG A 301 -1.73 5.30 0.83
N GLN A 302 -1.26 5.75 1.98
CA GLN A 302 -1.98 6.58 2.93
C GLN A 302 -1.34 7.98 2.99
N LEU A 303 -2.16 9.02 3.11
CA LEU A 303 -1.71 10.39 3.39
C LEU A 303 -1.16 10.49 4.83
N MET A 304 -0.12 11.34 5.02
CA MET A 304 0.50 11.62 6.31
C MET A 304 0.04 12.94 6.93
N GLU A 305 -0.74 13.73 6.20
CA GLU A 305 -1.30 14.99 6.66
C GLU A 305 -2.50 15.39 5.78
N PRO A 306 -3.46 16.20 6.31
CA PRO A 306 -4.68 16.55 5.58
C PRO A 306 -4.45 17.33 4.29
N SER A 307 -3.37 18.10 4.24
CA SER A 307 -2.97 18.85 3.05
C SER A 307 -1.45 18.97 3.01
N TYR A 308 -0.83 18.18 2.15
CA TYR A 308 0.60 18.23 1.91
C TYR A 308 0.96 19.25 0.83
N THR A 309 2.20 19.71 0.85
CA THR A 309 2.77 20.53 -0.23
C THR A 309 3.52 19.63 -1.20
N ALA A 310 3.16 19.67 -2.49
CA ALA A 310 3.90 18.98 -3.52
C ALA A 310 5.36 19.46 -3.53
N GLY A 311 6.31 18.54 -3.75
CA GLY A 311 7.75 18.84 -3.69
C GLY A 311 8.40 18.56 -2.32
N GLN A 312 7.67 18.07 -1.33
CA GLN A 312 8.24 17.52 -0.09
C GLN A 312 8.68 16.06 -0.28
N SER A 313 9.41 15.49 0.71
CA SER A 313 9.78 14.08 0.70
C SER A 313 8.54 13.17 0.66
N PHE A 314 8.59 12.10 -0.12
CA PHE A 314 7.47 11.18 -0.28
C PHE A 314 7.04 10.54 1.05
N HIS A 315 7.99 10.04 1.83
CA HIS A 315 7.70 9.42 3.13
C HIS A 315 7.32 10.40 4.25
N ASP A 316 7.46 11.71 4.03
CA ASP A 316 6.93 12.72 4.95
C ASP A 316 5.47 13.05 4.65
N THR A 317 5.04 12.86 3.40
CA THR A 317 3.69 13.19 2.93
C THR A 317 2.80 11.96 2.70
N HIS A 318 3.41 10.81 2.40
CA HIS A 318 2.70 9.57 2.07
C HIS A 318 3.39 8.35 2.68
N GLN A 319 2.61 7.33 2.98
CA GLN A 319 3.08 6.01 3.40
C GLN A 319 2.62 4.96 2.38
N PRO A 320 3.51 4.39 1.57
CA PRO A 320 3.14 3.36 0.59
C PRO A 320 2.79 2.03 1.25
N SER A 321 1.94 1.26 0.59
CA SER A 321 1.61 -0.13 0.98
C SER A 321 2.74 -1.08 0.62
N ILE A 322 2.83 -2.18 1.37
CA ILE A 322 3.80 -3.27 1.16
C ILE A 322 3.17 -4.44 0.38
N ILE A 323 3.96 -5.45 0.05
CA ILE A 323 3.50 -6.71 -0.55
C ILE A 323 2.71 -7.51 0.49
N SER A 324 1.41 -7.25 0.62
CA SER A 324 0.48 -8.03 1.44
C SER A 324 -0.34 -8.98 0.57
N ASP A 325 -0.82 -10.10 1.13
CA ASP A 325 -1.65 -11.09 0.42
C ASP A 325 -2.95 -10.50 -0.16
N ARG A 326 -3.42 -9.42 0.43
CA ARG A 326 -4.62 -8.73 -0.04
C ARG A 326 -4.36 -7.97 -1.33
N LEU A 327 -3.20 -7.34 -1.47
CA LEU A 327 -2.90 -6.37 -2.53
C LEU A 327 -2.05 -6.96 -3.66
N TYR A 328 -1.20 -7.93 -3.36
CA TYR A 328 -0.23 -8.50 -4.29
C TYR A 328 -0.23 -10.03 -4.22
N HIS A 329 0.17 -10.67 -5.30
CA HIS A 329 0.58 -12.07 -5.25
C HIS A 329 1.88 -12.23 -4.46
N HIS A 330 2.17 -13.43 -3.99
CA HIS A 330 3.35 -13.68 -3.12
C HIS A 330 4.67 -13.26 -3.75
N ASP A 331 4.78 -13.30 -5.06
CA ASP A 331 5.96 -12.85 -5.81
C ASP A 331 5.96 -11.36 -6.13
N GLY A 332 5.00 -10.61 -5.61
CA GLY A 332 4.88 -9.16 -5.78
C GLY A 332 4.24 -8.71 -7.08
N GLN A 333 3.68 -9.62 -7.90
CA GLN A 333 2.81 -9.24 -9.00
C GLN A 333 1.56 -8.53 -8.46
N ILE A 334 1.07 -7.53 -9.19
CA ILE A 334 -0.14 -6.81 -8.80
C ILE A 334 -1.34 -7.75 -8.83
N LYS A 335 -2.20 -7.65 -7.81
CA LYS A 335 -3.41 -8.45 -7.67
C LYS A 335 -4.65 -7.57 -7.62
N GLU A 336 -4.62 -6.55 -6.78
CA GLU A 336 -5.65 -5.53 -6.67
C GLU A 336 -5.19 -4.22 -7.33
N GLU A 337 -6.02 -3.19 -7.35
CA GLU A 337 -5.68 -1.88 -7.92
C GLU A 337 -4.66 -1.13 -7.04
N VAL A 338 -3.38 -1.48 -7.20
CA VAL A 338 -2.27 -0.93 -6.40
C VAL A 338 -1.36 0.03 -7.17
N TYR A 339 -1.69 0.31 -8.41
CA TYR A 339 -0.92 1.15 -9.33
C TYR A 339 0.49 0.59 -9.58
N VAL A 340 1.42 1.43 -10.02
CA VAL A 340 2.70 0.93 -10.57
C VAL A 340 3.90 1.04 -9.62
N TYR A 341 3.87 1.93 -8.63
CA TYR A 341 5.04 2.18 -7.76
C TYR A 341 5.50 0.93 -7.02
N GLY A 342 4.57 0.23 -6.34
CA GLY A 342 4.91 -0.94 -5.52
C GLY A 342 5.50 -2.09 -6.35
N SER A 343 5.08 -2.28 -7.60
CA SER A 343 5.69 -3.25 -8.51
C SER A 343 7.03 -2.73 -9.05
N TYR A 344 7.13 -1.43 -9.37
CA TYR A 344 8.33 -0.84 -9.96
C TYR A 344 9.54 -0.89 -9.02
N VAL A 345 9.37 -0.58 -7.73
CA VAL A 345 10.48 -0.61 -6.74
C VAL A 345 11.03 -2.02 -6.47
N GLN A 346 10.39 -3.06 -6.99
CA GLN A 346 10.89 -4.43 -6.98
C GLN A 346 11.84 -4.71 -8.16
N SER A 347 11.78 -3.89 -9.22
CA SER A 347 12.47 -4.16 -10.49
C SER A 347 13.97 -3.94 -10.40
N ALA A 348 14.74 -4.77 -11.10
CA ALA A 348 16.17 -4.55 -11.27
C ALA A 348 16.47 -3.21 -11.96
N MET A 349 15.54 -2.71 -12.79
CA MET A 349 15.69 -1.41 -13.46
C MET A 349 15.63 -0.24 -12.48
N PHE A 350 14.71 -0.27 -11.50
CA PHE A 350 14.68 0.73 -10.42
C PHE A 350 16.02 0.76 -9.67
N HIS A 351 16.53 -0.40 -9.28
CA HIS A 351 17.81 -0.51 -8.57
C HIS A 351 19.03 -0.12 -9.43
N ALA A 352 18.92 -0.20 -10.76
CA ALA A 352 19.90 0.32 -11.70
C ALA A 352 19.79 1.84 -11.92
N GLY A 353 18.80 2.51 -11.33
CA GLY A 353 18.57 3.95 -11.44
C GLY A 353 17.77 4.37 -12.68
N VAL A 354 16.93 3.48 -13.24
CA VAL A 354 15.95 3.87 -14.26
C VAL A 354 14.83 4.68 -13.58
N ARG A 355 14.36 5.74 -14.26
CA ARG A 355 13.28 6.62 -13.79
C ARG A 355 12.09 6.51 -14.73
N CYS A 356 10.92 6.92 -14.26
CA CYS A 356 9.71 6.98 -15.08
C CYS A 356 9.95 7.76 -16.39
N SER A 357 10.67 8.88 -16.30
CA SER A 357 10.99 9.72 -17.45
C SER A 357 12.05 9.15 -18.40
N ASP A 358 12.69 8.03 -18.09
CA ASP A 358 13.55 7.35 -19.05
C ASP A 358 12.72 6.65 -20.15
N CYS A 359 11.47 6.24 -19.81
CA CYS A 359 10.52 5.61 -20.71
C CYS A 359 9.38 6.52 -21.17
N HIS A 360 8.83 7.36 -20.26
CA HIS A 360 7.71 8.25 -20.54
C HIS A 360 8.19 9.71 -20.72
N ASN A 361 7.50 10.47 -21.58
CA ASN A 361 7.59 11.93 -21.55
C ASN A 361 6.75 12.42 -20.35
N PRO A 362 7.30 13.13 -19.36
CA PRO A 362 6.59 13.48 -18.13
C PRO A 362 5.48 14.52 -18.31
N HIS A 363 5.39 15.18 -19.47
CA HIS A 363 4.36 16.17 -19.78
C HIS A 363 3.23 15.58 -20.64
N SER A 364 3.57 14.87 -21.72
CA SER A 364 2.55 14.21 -22.57
C SER A 364 2.13 12.83 -22.09
N MET A 365 2.82 12.24 -21.12
CA MET A 365 2.69 10.88 -20.59
C MET A 365 2.94 9.75 -21.60
N LYS A 366 3.13 10.07 -22.87
CA LYS A 366 3.38 9.10 -23.94
C LYS A 366 4.75 8.46 -23.82
N LEU A 367 4.87 7.23 -24.32
CA LEU A 367 6.16 6.56 -24.44
C LEU A 367 7.10 7.33 -25.38
N LYS A 368 8.38 7.43 -25.01
CA LYS A 368 9.39 8.14 -25.81
C LYS A 368 9.69 7.46 -27.14
N LEU A 369 9.56 6.14 -27.20
CA LEU A 369 9.75 5.34 -28.40
C LEU A 369 8.67 4.26 -28.49
N PRO A 370 8.25 3.85 -29.71
CA PRO A 370 7.22 2.86 -29.87
C PRO A 370 7.73 1.43 -29.67
N GLY A 371 6.92 0.58 -29.07
CA GLY A 371 7.14 -0.88 -28.96
C GLY A 371 8.51 -1.25 -28.38
N ASN A 372 9.13 -2.29 -28.94
CA ASN A 372 10.43 -2.80 -28.46
C ASN A 372 11.60 -1.79 -28.60
N ALA A 373 11.46 -0.77 -29.46
CA ALA A 373 12.47 0.29 -29.59
C ALA A 373 12.72 1.01 -28.26
N LEU A 374 11.70 1.09 -27.38
CA LEU A 374 11.82 1.65 -26.04
C LEU A 374 12.84 0.88 -25.19
N CYS A 375 12.77 -0.45 -25.21
CA CYS A 375 13.67 -1.31 -24.44
C CYS A 375 15.08 -1.35 -25.04
N LEU A 376 15.16 -1.33 -26.35
CA LEU A 376 16.42 -1.41 -27.11
C LEU A 376 17.29 -0.14 -27.03
N GLN A 377 16.82 0.93 -26.38
CA GLN A 377 17.68 2.07 -26.02
C GLN A 377 18.82 1.65 -25.09
N CYS A 378 18.58 0.64 -24.25
CA CYS A 378 19.49 0.19 -23.22
C CYS A 378 19.86 -1.30 -23.37
N HIS A 379 18.92 -2.12 -23.87
CA HIS A 379 19.12 -3.57 -24.01
C HIS A 379 19.65 -3.94 -25.40
N GLN A 380 20.41 -5.04 -25.46
CA GLN A 380 21.05 -5.48 -26.70
C GLN A 380 20.05 -6.05 -27.70
N GLY A 381 20.31 -5.85 -28.99
CA GLY A 381 19.43 -6.27 -30.09
C GLY A 381 19.18 -7.79 -30.18
N GLU A 382 20.11 -8.59 -29.65
CA GLU A 382 19.99 -10.05 -29.58
C GLU A 382 18.78 -10.51 -28.75
N LEU A 383 18.33 -9.70 -27.78
CA LEU A 383 17.14 -9.96 -26.99
C LEU A 383 15.84 -9.79 -27.80
N ASN A 384 15.88 -9.05 -28.90
CA ASN A 384 14.73 -8.87 -29.81
C ASN A 384 14.80 -9.84 -31.01
N THR A 385 14.94 -11.12 -30.72
CA THR A 385 15.03 -12.18 -31.73
C THR A 385 14.27 -13.44 -31.28
N PRO A 386 13.82 -14.29 -32.24
CA PRO A 386 13.22 -15.57 -31.92
C PRO A 386 14.10 -16.52 -31.08
N ALA A 387 15.39 -16.29 -31.01
CA ALA A 387 16.28 -17.05 -30.11
C ALA A 387 16.06 -16.68 -28.62
N HIS A 388 15.52 -15.51 -28.35
CA HIS A 388 15.17 -15.07 -27.00
C HIS A 388 13.70 -15.34 -26.65
N HIS A 389 12.75 -14.85 -27.45
CA HIS A 389 11.33 -14.87 -27.13
C HIS A 389 10.57 -16.08 -27.71
N PHE A 390 11.17 -16.87 -28.61
CA PHE A 390 10.63 -18.11 -29.19
C PHE A 390 9.31 -17.93 -29.97
N HIS A 391 9.03 -16.72 -30.45
CA HIS A 391 7.85 -16.38 -31.25
C HIS A 391 8.25 -15.76 -32.60
N PRO A 392 7.39 -15.78 -33.63
CA PRO A 392 7.61 -15.03 -34.87
C PRO A 392 7.74 -13.53 -34.59
N MET A 393 8.63 -12.84 -35.34
CA MET A 393 8.94 -11.42 -35.12
C MET A 393 7.76 -10.47 -35.30
N ASP A 394 6.77 -10.85 -36.07
CA ASP A 394 5.54 -10.09 -36.36
C ASP A 394 4.35 -10.46 -35.47
N SER A 395 4.57 -11.33 -34.47
CA SER A 395 3.53 -11.73 -33.51
C SER A 395 3.57 -10.92 -32.22
N THR A 396 2.44 -10.90 -31.51
CA THR A 396 2.30 -10.31 -30.17
C THR A 396 3.35 -10.84 -29.20
N GLY A 397 3.65 -12.15 -29.26
CA GLY A 397 4.65 -12.80 -28.38
C GLY A 397 6.11 -12.34 -28.63
N ALA A 398 6.39 -11.56 -29.68
CA ALA A 398 7.69 -10.92 -29.89
C ALA A 398 7.81 -9.56 -29.16
N SER A 399 6.71 -9.04 -28.61
CA SER A 399 6.74 -7.80 -27.82
C SER A 399 7.33 -8.05 -26.43
N CYS A 400 8.36 -7.26 -26.05
CA CYS A 400 9.03 -7.40 -24.77
C CYS A 400 8.07 -7.30 -23.58
N VAL A 401 7.12 -6.38 -23.66
CA VAL A 401 6.20 -6.08 -22.55
C VAL A 401 5.21 -7.22 -22.28
N GLU A 402 4.83 -8.02 -23.29
CA GLU A 402 3.89 -9.13 -23.11
C GLU A 402 4.41 -10.20 -22.14
N CYS A 403 5.71 -10.38 -22.09
CA CYS A 403 6.35 -11.33 -21.17
C CYS A 403 6.87 -10.68 -19.88
N HIS A 404 7.42 -9.46 -20.00
CA HIS A 404 8.12 -8.81 -18.89
C HIS A 404 7.24 -7.83 -18.10
N MET A 405 6.10 -7.40 -18.67
CA MET A 405 5.13 -6.47 -18.08
C MET A 405 3.70 -6.94 -18.40
N PRO A 406 3.29 -8.13 -17.94
CA PRO A 406 1.96 -8.65 -18.24
C PRO A 406 0.87 -7.69 -17.78
N GLU A 407 -0.26 -7.69 -18.50
CA GLU A 407 -1.41 -6.83 -18.22
C GLU A 407 -2.37 -7.46 -17.22
N THR A 408 -3.02 -6.64 -16.43
CA THR A 408 -4.15 -7.01 -15.57
C THR A 408 -5.29 -6.05 -15.84
N PRO A 409 -6.51 -6.53 -16.11
CA PRO A 409 -7.67 -5.67 -16.31
C PRO A 409 -8.18 -5.12 -14.98
N TYR A 410 -8.43 -3.82 -14.93
CA TYR A 410 -9.13 -3.11 -13.87
C TYR A 410 -10.35 -2.40 -14.41
N MET A 411 -11.32 -2.10 -13.57
CA MET A 411 -12.53 -1.35 -13.93
C MET A 411 -13.20 -1.87 -15.23
N GLY A 412 -13.12 -3.19 -15.47
CA GLY A 412 -13.65 -3.88 -16.64
C GLY A 412 -12.71 -3.89 -17.85
N HIS A 413 -12.21 -2.75 -18.28
CA HIS A 413 -11.52 -2.63 -19.58
C HIS A 413 -10.17 -1.91 -19.52
N ASP A 414 -9.76 -1.38 -18.36
CA ASP A 414 -8.50 -0.69 -18.20
C ASP A 414 -7.36 -1.68 -17.97
N LEU A 415 -6.64 -2.00 -19.04
CA LEU A 415 -5.51 -2.94 -19.02
C LEU A 415 -4.25 -2.22 -18.52
N ARG A 416 -3.78 -2.59 -17.32
CA ARG A 416 -2.59 -1.99 -16.70
C ARG A 416 -1.44 -2.98 -16.67
N ARG A 417 -0.27 -2.56 -17.14
CA ARG A 417 0.95 -3.37 -17.16
C ARG A 417 1.62 -3.38 -15.77
N ASP A 418 2.05 -4.57 -15.36
CA ASP A 418 2.89 -4.73 -14.16
C ASP A 418 4.30 -4.15 -14.41
N HIS A 419 4.67 -3.14 -13.62
CA HIS A 419 5.96 -2.44 -13.74
C HIS A 419 7.10 -3.09 -12.94
N SER A 420 6.93 -4.32 -12.45
CA SER A 420 8.06 -5.07 -11.86
C SER A 420 9.11 -5.49 -12.90
N ILE A 421 8.77 -5.40 -14.20
CA ILE A 421 9.65 -5.67 -15.35
C ILE A 421 10.47 -6.93 -15.10
N ARG A 422 9.75 -8.00 -14.78
CA ARG A 422 10.31 -9.23 -14.24
C ARG A 422 10.80 -10.19 -15.32
N ILE A 423 11.70 -11.08 -14.95
CA ILE A 423 11.95 -12.29 -15.73
C ILE A 423 10.78 -13.25 -15.48
N PRO A 424 10.05 -13.70 -16.53
CA PRO A 424 8.95 -14.64 -16.37
C PRO A 424 9.39 -15.93 -15.64
N ARG A 425 8.60 -16.39 -14.68
CA ARG A 425 8.88 -17.57 -13.88
C ARG A 425 7.64 -18.47 -13.78
N PRO A 426 7.16 -19.05 -14.91
CA PRO A 426 6.00 -19.94 -14.88
C PRO A 426 6.23 -21.23 -14.05
N ASP A 427 7.48 -21.63 -13.87
CA ASP A 427 7.88 -22.70 -12.96
C ASP A 427 7.54 -22.36 -11.49
N LEU A 428 7.74 -21.12 -11.07
CA LEU A 428 7.44 -20.63 -9.73
C LEU A 428 5.95 -20.32 -9.58
N ALA A 429 5.32 -19.73 -10.58
CA ALA A 429 3.94 -19.24 -10.54
C ALA A 429 2.97 -20.33 -10.03
N LYS A 430 3.08 -21.54 -10.57
CA LYS A 430 2.26 -22.70 -10.13
C LYS A 430 2.49 -23.06 -8.67
N GLU A 431 3.74 -23.05 -8.20
CA GLU A 431 4.10 -23.45 -6.83
C GLU A 431 3.51 -22.48 -5.79
N ILE A 432 3.57 -21.19 -6.07
CA ILE A 432 3.13 -20.16 -5.13
C ILE A 432 1.67 -19.69 -5.37
N GLY A 433 1.05 -20.08 -6.49
CA GLY A 433 -0.31 -19.65 -6.85
C GLY A 433 -0.36 -18.23 -7.42
N ALA A 434 0.67 -17.81 -8.15
CA ALA A 434 0.72 -16.54 -8.85
C ALA A 434 0.34 -16.72 -10.34
N PRO A 435 -0.06 -15.65 -11.07
CA PRO A 435 -0.24 -15.71 -12.52
C PRO A 435 1.10 -15.85 -13.24
N ASP A 436 1.06 -16.33 -14.48
CA ASP A 436 2.21 -16.35 -15.38
C ASP A 436 1.88 -15.67 -16.72
N ALA A 437 2.86 -15.06 -17.35
CA ALA A 437 2.67 -14.32 -18.59
C ALA A 437 2.32 -15.20 -19.81
N CYS A 438 2.64 -16.50 -19.79
CA CYS A 438 2.34 -17.38 -20.91
C CYS A 438 0.84 -17.67 -21.02
N SER A 439 0.20 -17.96 -19.89
CA SER A 439 -1.23 -18.31 -19.83
C SER A 439 -2.16 -17.16 -20.16
N GLN A 440 -1.68 -15.91 -20.18
CA GLN A 440 -2.48 -14.76 -20.59
C GLN A 440 -2.83 -14.76 -22.10
N CYS A 441 -1.94 -15.32 -22.92
CA CYS A 441 -2.17 -15.48 -24.37
C CYS A 441 -2.51 -16.91 -24.77
N HIS A 442 -1.98 -17.89 -24.03
CA HIS A 442 -2.23 -19.32 -24.25
C HIS A 442 -3.30 -19.82 -23.28
N GLU A 443 -4.50 -19.26 -23.37
CA GLU A 443 -5.63 -19.51 -22.43
C GLU A 443 -6.10 -20.98 -22.42
N ASP A 444 -5.87 -21.71 -23.52
CA ASP A 444 -6.19 -23.14 -23.65
C ASP A 444 -5.14 -24.05 -23.01
N GLN A 445 -4.04 -23.49 -22.49
CA GLN A 445 -2.92 -24.23 -21.91
C GLN A 445 -2.89 -24.08 -20.38
N THR A 446 -2.10 -24.95 -19.73
CA THR A 446 -1.93 -24.95 -18.27
C THR A 446 -0.61 -24.31 -17.85
N GLN A 447 -0.49 -23.91 -16.58
CA GLN A 447 0.80 -23.48 -16.01
C GLN A 447 1.88 -24.58 -16.08
N ASP A 448 1.50 -25.88 -16.09
CA ASP A 448 2.44 -26.98 -16.32
C ASP A 448 3.03 -26.94 -17.73
N TRP A 449 2.20 -26.64 -18.72
CA TRP A 449 2.64 -26.45 -20.10
C TRP A 449 3.62 -25.28 -20.20
N ALA A 450 3.30 -24.12 -19.61
CA ALA A 450 4.15 -22.96 -19.58
C ALA A 450 5.51 -23.25 -18.90
N ALA A 451 5.50 -23.88 -17.73
CA ALA A 451 6.69 -24.28 -17.00
C ALA A 451 7.57 -25.27 -17.79
N GLN A 452 6.95 -26.23 -18.52
CA GLN A 452 7.67 -27.19 -19.34
C GLN A 452 8.32 -26.52 -20.56
N HIS A 453 7.63 -25.60 -21.25
CA HIS A 453 8.19 -24.83 -22.37
C HIS A 453 9.33 -23.92 -21.92
N PHE A 454 9.17 -23.22 -20.81
CA PHE A 454 10.21 -22.41 -20.20
C PHE A 454 11.46 -23.24 -19.87
N LYS A 455 11.27 -24.43 -19.30
CA LYS A 455 12.36 -25.38 -19.04
C LYS A 455 13.05 -25.86 -20.32
N ASN A 456 12.29 -26.12 -21.37
CA ASN A 456 12.84 -26.54 -22.66
C ASN A 456 13.71 -25.45 -23.32
N TRP A 457 13.29 -24.17 -23.19
CA TRP A 457 13.98 -23.03 -23.77
C TRP A 457 15.22 -22.62 -22.97
N TRP A 458 15.06 -22.53 -21.64
CA TRP A 458 16.08 -21.94 -20.75
C TRP A 458 16.76 -22.93 -19.83
N GLY A 459 16.43 -24.23 -19.96
CA GLY A 459 16.99 -25.32 -19.15
C GLY A 459 16.44 -25.37 -17.72
N SER A 460 16.92 -26.36 -16.98
CA SER A 460 16.54 -26.62 -15.57
C SER A 460 17.67 -26.25 -14.59
N GLY A 461 18.58 -25.37 -14.98
CA GLY A 461 19.68 -24.94 -14.11
C GLY A 461 19.16 -24.26 -12.84
N PRO A 462 19.99 -24.24 -11.76
CA PRO A 462 19.60 -23.57 -10.54
C PRO A 462 19.37 -22.07 -10.80
N ARG A 463 18.26 -21.56 -10.31
CA ARG A 463 17.92 -20.12 -10.33
C ARG A 463 17.99 -19.59 -8.92
N ASN A 464 18.32 -18.32 -8.80
CA ASN A 464 18.28 -17.65 -7.51
C ASN A 464 16.88 -17.77 -6.92
N ALA A 465 16.78 -18.12 -5.62
CA ALA A 465 15.52 -18.17 -4.91
C ALA A 465 14.81 -16.80 -4.97
N HIS A 466 13.56 -16.83 -5.35
CA HIS A 466 12.73 -15.62 -5.38
C HIS A 466 12.10 -15.41 -3.99
N TYR A 467 12.01 -14.16 -3.53
CA TYR A 467 11.40 -13.86 -2.22
C TYR A 467 9.94 -14.37 -2.14
N GLY A 468 9.22 -14.45 -3.27
CA GLY A 468 7.86 -15.03 -3.34
C GLY A 468 7.74 -16.45 -2.83
N GLU A 469 8.77 -17.30 -3.06
CA GLU A 469 8.81 -18.65 -2.49
C GLU A 469 8.87 -18.62 -0.96
N ILE A 470 9.64 -17.66 -0.43
CA ILE A 470 9.84 -17.51 1.01
C ILE A 470 8.55 -17.00 1.65
N LEU A 471 7.96 -15.91 1.09
CA LEU A 471 6.71 -15.35 1.58
C LEU A 471 5.56 -16.34 1.49
N ALA A 472 5.39 -17.04 0.36
CA ALA A 472 4.35 -18.05 0.18
C ALA A 472 4.48 -19.20 1.19
N SER A 473 5.69 -19.73 1.39
CA SER A 473 5.91 -20.82 2.33
C SER A 473 5.68 -20.40 3.78
N ALA A 474 6.13 -19.19 4.16
CA ALA A 474 5.96 -18.66 5.50
C ALA A 474 4.49 -18.34 5.83
N ARG A 475 3.77 -17.66 4.91
CA ARG A 475 2.35 -17.35 5.08
C ARG A 475 1.45 -18.58 5.13
N ARG A 476 1.89 -19.71 4.50
CA ARG A 476 1.25 -21.02 4.62
C ARG A 476 1.68 -21.80 5.86
N GLY A 477 2.54 -21.26 6.72
CA GLY A 477 3.05 -21.92 7.92
C GLY A 477 3.92 -23.15 7.66
N GLN A 478 4.55 -23.25 6.49
CA GLN A 478 5.33 -24.44 6.13
C GLN A 478 6.60 -24.61 7.01
N PRO A 479 6.93 -25.83 7.44
CA PRO A 479 8.13 -26.09 8.24
C PRO A 479 9.41 -25.58 7.58
N GLY A 480 10.31 -24.97 8.36
CA GLY A 480 11.59 -24.42 7.89
C GLY A 480 11.49 -23.11 7.12
N SER A 481 10.31 -22.50 7.04
CA SER A 481 10.13 -21.19 6.40
C SER A 481 10.65 -20.03 7.25
N MET A 482 10.68 -20.18 8.57
CA MET A 482 11.05 -19.10 9.51
C MET A 482 12.48 -18.60 9.29
N ASP A 483 13.46 -19.49 9.19
CA ASP A 483 14.87 -19.10 8.99
C ASP A 483 15.06 -18.36 7.66
N ARG A 484 14.38 -18.81 6.61
CA ARG A 484 14.40 -18.18 5.29
C ARG A 484 13.73 -16.80 5.33
N LEU A 485 12.65 -16.66 6.10
CA LEU A 485 11.94 -15.39 6.28
C LEU A 485 12.79 -14.37 7.06
N ILE A 486 13.46 -14.82 8.12
CA ILE A 486 14.42 -13.99 8.88
C ILE A 486 15.58 -13.55 7.97
N ALA A 487 16.10 -14.45 7.15
CA ALA A 487 17.14 -14.11 6.18
C ALA A 487 16.67 -13.07 5.19
N LEU A 488 15.44 -13.21 4.66
CA LEU A 488 14.85 -12.22 3.72
C LEU A 488 14.67 -10.85 4.38
N ALA A 489 14.18 -10.79 5.61
CA ALA A 489 13.99 -9.54 6.35
C ALA A 489 15.30 -8.77 6.56
N ASN A 490 16.44 -9.49 6.65
CA ASN A 490 17.76 -8.90 6.92
C ASN A 490 18.65 -8.78 5.67
N ASP A 491 18.18 -9.12 4.47
CA ASP A 491 18.99 -9.12 3.24
C ASP A 491 18.94 -7.73 2.55
N PRO A 492 19.98 -6.89 2.66
CA PRO A 492 19.98 -5.55 2.08
C PRO A 492 19.95 -5.54 0.54
N ASP A 493 20.29 -6.65 -0.11
CA ASP A 493 20.28 -6.78 -1.56
C ASP A 493 18.88 -7.05 -2.13
N ARG A 494 17.87 -7.27 -1.23
CA ARG A 494 16.48 -7.43 -1.63
C ARG A 494 15.72 -6.10 -1.62
N PRO A 495 14.74 -5.93 -2.50
CA PRO A 495 13.89 -4.75 -2.50
C PRO A 495 13.31 -4.47 -1.10
N TRP A 496 13.30 -3.21 -0.69
CA TRP A 496 12.78 -2.81 0.63
C TRP A 496 11.36 -3.33 0.88
N ILE A 497 10.51 -3.30 -0.15
CA ILE A 497 9.10 -3.72 -0.05
C ILE A 497 8.97 -5.23 0.22
N ALA A 498 9.92 -6.05 -0.24
CA ALA A 498 9.97 -7.48 0.06
C ALA A 498 10.51 -7.75 1.49
N ARG A 499 11.50 -6.94 1.94
CA ARG A 499 11.99 -6.99 3.34
C ARG A 499 10.89 -6.60 4.32
N ALA A 500 10.17 -5.50 4.03
CA ALA A 500 9.03 -5.06 4.83
C ALA A 500 7.93 -6.14 4.91
N ALA A 501 7.59 -6.79 3.79
CA ALA A 501 6.65 -7.90 3.76
C ALA A 501 7.11 -9.11 4.60
N ALA A 502 8.43 -9.35 4.64
CA ALA A 502 8.98 -10.38 5.52
C ALA A 502 8.84 -10.03 7.00
N VAL A 503 9.06 -8.76 7.37
CA VAL A 503 8.88 -8.26 8.75
C VAL A 503 7.41 -8.37 9.19
N GLU A 504 6.45 -7.95 8.34
CA GLU A 504 5.01 -8.16 8.57
C GLU A 504 4.71 -9.64 8.83
N THR A 505 5.20 -10.52 7.94
CA THR A 505 4.95 -11.96 8.03
C THR A 505 5.56 -12.58 9.28
N LEU A 506 6.73 -12.10 9.76
CA LEU A 506 7.33 -12.50 11.04
C LEU A 506 6.41 -12.17 12.22
N GLY A 507 5.75 -11.01 12.19
CA GLY A 507 4.81 -10.60 13.24
C GLY A 507 3.52 -11.43 13.30
N MET A 508 3.18 -12.14 12.24
CA MET A 508 2.03 -13.05 12.17
C MET A 508 2.35 -14.47 12.68
N GLN A 509 3.61 -14.78 12.86
CA GLN A 509 4.05 -16.11 13.33
C GLN A 509 4.21 -16.15 14.85
N ALA A 510 4.23 -17.35 15.42
CA ALA A 510 4.60 -17.52 16.83
C ALA A 510 6.03 -16.96 17.08
N PRO A 511 6.21 -16.04 18.05
CA PRO A 511 7.49 -15.37 18.21
C PRO A 511 8.57 -16.32 18.74
N THR A 512 9.76 -16.22 18.13
CA THR A 512 11.00 -16.81 18.64
C THR A 512 11.99 -15.70 19.00
N GLN A 513 13.07 -16.03 19.68
CA GLN A 513 14.11 -15.04 20.00
C GLN A 513 14.72 -14.48 18.70
N GLU A 514 14.94 -15.32 17.70
CA GLU A 514 15.52 -14.97 16.41
C GLU A 514 14.58 -14.09 15.57
N SER A 515 13.27 -14.40 15.55
CA SER A 515 12.28 -13.57 14.84
C SER A 515 12.12 -12.21 15.49
N MET A 516 12.11 -12.15 16.82
CA MET A 516 12.09 -10.87 17.55
C MET A 516 13.34 -10.03 17.25
N ALA A 517 14.53 -10.65 17.28
CA ALA A 517 15.75 -9.94 16.93
C ALA A 517 15.76 -9.44 15.46
N ALA A 518 15.08 -10.15 14.54
CA ALA A 518 14.94 -9.67 13.16
C ALA A 518 13.97 -8.49 13.05
N ILE A 519 12.86 -8.50 13.80
CA ILE A 519 11.93 -7.36 13.89
C ILE A 519 12.64 -6.15 14.51
N GLU A 520 13.40 -6.32 15.59
CA GLU A 520 14.17 -5.24 16.20
C GLU A 520 15.22 -4.66 15.24
N ARG A 521 15.95 -5.50 14.49
CA ARG A 521 16.89 -5.01 13.47
C ARG A 521 16.22 -4.23 12.34
N SER A 522 14.98 -4.53 11.99
CA SER A 522 14.25 -3.78 10.96
C SER A 522 14.03 -2.30 11.35
N LEU A 523 14.09 -1.97 12.64
CA LEU A 523 14.02 -0.58 13.13
C LEU A 523 15.27 0.25 12.76
N GLU A 524 16.36 -0.39 12.40
CA GLU A 524 17.62 0.23 11.99
C GLU A 524 17.84 0.16 10.46
N ASP A 525 16.86 -0.34 9.71
CA ASP A 525 16.98 -0.46 8.25
C ASP A 525 17.14 0.93 7.60
N PRO A 526 18.01 1.07 6.58
CA PRO A 526 18.18 2.34 5.88
C PRO A 526 16.90 2.85 5.22
N ASP A 527 15.99 1.94 4.82
CA ASP A 527 14.73 2.30 4.17
C ASP A 527 13.62 2.60 5.18
N PRO A 528 12.97 3.79 5.13
CA PRO A 528 11.89 4.16 6.05
C PRO A 528 10.66 3.25 5.96
N GLY A 529 10.41 2.63 4.81
CA GLY A 529 9.32 1.66 4.64
C GLY A 529 9.52 0.41 5.50
N VAL A 530 10.74 -0.08 5.60
CA VAL A 530 11.09 -1.24 6.46
C VAL A 530 11.02 -0.86 7.93
N ARG A 531 11.59 0.31 8.34
CA ARG A 531 11.48 0.80 9.73
C ARG A 531 10.03 0.98 10.16
N GLY A 532 9.22 1.60 9.29
CA GLY A 532 7.79 1.79 9.54
C GLY A 532 7.03 0.48 9.71
N GLU A 533 7.39 -0.57 8.94
CA GLU A 533 6.78 -1.90 9.08
C GLU A 533 7.21 -2.60 10.38
N GLY A 534 8.47 -2.50 10.76
CA GLY A 534 8.96 -2.99 12.06
C GLY A 534 8.16 -2.38 13.23
N LEU A 535 7.91 -1.07 13.18
CA LEU A 535 7.09 -0.37 14.17
C LEU A 535 5.65 -0.87 14.20
N ARG A 536 5.01 -1.07 13.03
CA ARG A 536 3.64 -1.63 12.94
C ARG A 536 3.58 -3.06 13.47
N THR A 537 4.56 -3.86 13.12
CA THR A 537 4.68 -5.24 13.59
C THR A 537 4.76 -5.29 15.12
N LEU A 538 5.53 -4.40 15.74
CA LEU A 538 5.65 -4.32 17.20
C LEU A 538 4.35 -3.97 17.93
N LEU A 539 3.32 -3.42 17.27
CA LEU A 539 2.00 -3.18 17.88
C LEU A 539 1.34 -4.47 18.39
N ASN A 540 1.68 -5.63 17.82
CA ASN A 540 1.17 -6.93 18.24
C ASN A 540 1.86 -7.50 19.47
N PHE A 541 2.88 -6.80 20.02
CA PHE A 541 3.72 -7.29 21.09
C PHE A 541 3.53 -6.49 22.39
N PRO A 542 3.85 -7.08 23.56
CA PRO A 542 3.70 -6.40 24.84
C PRO A 542 4.67 -5.23 25.02
N GLU A 543 4.38 -4.37 25.99
CA GLU A 543 5.07 -3.11 26.32
C GLU A 543 6.60 -3.19 26.30
N ASN A 544 7.17 -4.25 26.90
CA ASN A 544 8.62 -4.40 26.99
C ASN A 544 9.32 -4.52 25.63
N GLN A 545 8.67 -5.12 24.65
CA GLN A 545 9.17 -5.23 23.28
C GLN A 545 8.90 -3.96 22.47
N ARG A 546 7.73 -3.35 22.64
CA ARG A 546 7.37 -2.07 22.01
C ARG A 546 8.31 -0.93 22.41
N ALA A 547 8.95 -1.01 23.59
CA ALA A 547 9.94 -0.04 24.04
C ALA A 547 11.19 0.04 23.14
N ALA A 548 11.47 -0.98 22.30
CA ALA A 548 12.54 -0.92 21.30
C ALA A 548 12.34 0.19 20.26
N ALA A 549 11.11 0.67 20.09
CA ALA A 549 10.75 1.75 19.18
C ALA A 549 11.14 3.17 19.67
N ILE A 550 11.54 3.33 20.93
CA ILE A 550 11.84 4.65 21.55
C ILE A 550 12.83 5.50 20.73
N PRO A 551 13.95 4.98 20.21
CA PRO A 551 14.89 5.78 19.42
C PRO A 551 14.26 6.40 18.17
N LEU A 552 13.25 5.78 17.58
CA LEU A 552 12.59 6.24 16.35
C LEU A 552 11.58 7.38 16.57
N LEU A 553 11.35 7.80 17.81
CA LEU A 553 10.60 9.04 18.10
C LEU A 553 11.30 10.29 17.51
N SER A 554 12.60 10.20 17.23
CA SER A 554 13.41 11.26 16.61
C SER A 554 13.91 10.88 15.22
N ASP A 555 13.25 9.94 14.54
CA ASP A 555 13.62 9.55 13.17
C ASP A 555 13.52 10.77 12.23
N PRO A 556 14.41 10.93 11.25
CA PRO A 556 14.33 12.04 10.29
C PRO A 556 13.04 12.04 9.45
N VAL A 557 12.40 10.88 9.29
CA VAL A 557 11.23 10.70 8.41
C VAL A 557 9.93 10.77 9.21
N LYS A 558 8.99 11.65 8.79
CA LYS A 558 7.70 11.91 9.48
C LYS A 558 6.87 10.63 9.65
N SER A 559 6.75 9.80 8.62
CA SER A 559 5.94 8.56 8.70
C SER A 559 6.48 7.56 9.73
N VAL A 560 7.81 7.52 9.91
CA VAL A 560 8.46 6.67 10.93
C VAL A 560 8.22 7.23 12.33
N ARG A 561 8.37 8.55 12.54
CA ARG A 561 8.06 9.18 13.86
C ARG A 561 6.60 8.97 14.26
N ALA A 562 5.65 9.16 13.32
CA ALA A 562 4.23 8.91 13.58
C ALA A 562 3.96 7.45 14.01
N ALA A 563 4.58 6.49 13.32
CA ALA A 563 4.48 5.08 13.68
C ALA A 563 5.15 4.78 15.04
N ALA A 564 6.30 5.40 15.33
CA ALA A 564 7.00 5.26 16.62
C ALA A 564 6.15 5.78 17.78
N ALA A 565 5.50 6.95 17.64
CA ALA A 565 4.60 7.50 18.65
C ALA A 565 3.45 6.52 18.95
N ARG A 566 2.85 5.92 17.90
CA ARG A 566 1.79 4.91 18.04
C ARG A 566 2.30 3.67 18.80
N THR A 567 3.50 3.21 18.47
CA THR A 567 4.09 2.00 19.04
C THR A 567 4.52 2.22 20.50
N VAL A 568 5.14 3.37 20.82
CA VAL A 568 5.66 3.68 22.15
C VAL A 568 4.57 4.07 23.16
N ALA A 569 3.36 4.41 22.74
CA ALA A 569 2.28 4.92 23.59
C ALA A 569 2.09 4.11 24.89
N VAL A 570 2.07 2.78 24.81
CA VAL A 570 1.94 1.89 25.99
C VAL A 570 3.13 1.98 26.95
N ALA A 571 4.31 2.38 26.45
CA ALA A 571 5.56 2.46 27.18
C ALA A 571 5.95 3.91 27.57
N VAL A 572 5.06 4.89 27.40
CA VAL A 572 5.33 6.32 27.63
C VAL A 572 5.91 6.61 29.02
N ASN A 573 5.52 5.84 30.02
CA ASN A 573 5.99 5.97 31.40
C ASN A 573 7.48 5.57 31.60
N ARG A 574 8.09 4.93 30.59
CA ARG A 574 9.53 4.56 30.60
C ARG A 574 10.42 5.65 30.01
N LEU A 575 9.83 6.70 29.44
CA LEU A 575 10.57 7.78 28.79
C LEU A 575 11.19 8.69 29.84
N ASP A 576 12.44 9.06 29.62
CA ASP A 576 13.08 10.19 30.30
C ASP A 576 12.56 11.54 29.75
N GLU A 577 13.03 12.67 30.24
CA GLU A 577 12.54 13.98 29.79
C GLU A 577 12.83 14.27 28.29
N VAL A 578 13.93 13.76 27.76
CA VAL A 578 14.27 13.90 26.34
C VAL A 578 13.33 13.05 25.50
N GLY A 579 13.10 11.79 25.89
CA GLY A 579 12.17 10.90 25.25
C GLY A 579 10.73 11.42 25.30
N LYS A 580 10.28 12.02 26.39
CA LYS A 580 8.95 12.65 26.47
C LYS A 580 8.81 13.82 25.50
N THR A 581 9.84 14.66 25.36
CA THR A 581 9.82 15.76 24.39
C THR A 581 9.72 15.21 22.96
N ALA A 582 10.55 14.22 22.62
CA ALA A 582 10.51 13.57 21.31
C ALA A 582 9.15 12.89 21.04
N PHE A 583 8.55 12.26 22.08
CA PHE A 583 7.22 11.65 21.96
C PHE A 583 6.14 12.69 21.65
N GLU A 584 6.15 13.86 22.30
CA GLU A 584 5.16 14.91 22.04
C GLU A 584 5.30 15.51 20.62
N GLU A 585 6.52 15.59 20.07
CA GLU A 585 6.71 15.99 18.67
C GLU A 585 6.22 14.89 17.69
N ALA A 586 6.61 13.63 17.90
CA ALA A 586 6.17 12.51 17.09
C ALA A 586 4.64 12.26 17.19
N ARG A 587 4.04 12.59 18.35
CA ARG A 587 2.60 12.58 18.56
C ARG A 587 1.87 13.55 17.64
N LYS A 588 2.44 14.74 17.36
CA LYS A 588 1.85 15.68 16.38
C LYS A 588 1.81 15.05 14.99
N ASP A 589 2.92 14.42 14.57
CA ASP A 589 2.97 13.71 13.29
C ASP A 589 1.92 12.59 13.20
N LEU A 590 1.68 11.87 14.32
CA LEU A 590 0.61 10.87 14.39
C LEU A 590 -0.79 11.49 14.25
N TYR A 591 -1.06 12.62 14.90
CA TYR A 591 -2.35 13.31 14.80
C TYR A 591 -2.57 13.86 13.39
N ASP A 592 -1.55 14.43 12.74
CA ASP A 592 -1.62 14.86 11.34
C ASP A 592 -2.02 13.70 10.44
N ARG A 593 -1.32 12.56 10.58
CA ARG A 593 -1.62 11.33 9.83
C ARG A 593 -3.06 10.85 10.04
N GLN A 594 -3.56 10.82 11.26
CA GLN A 594 -4.92 10.38 11.51
C GLN A 594 -5.96 11.37 10.99
N SER A 595 -5.70 12.68 11.12
CA SER A 595 -6.59 13.72 10.62
C SER A 595 -6.71 13.72 9.09
N ALA A 596 -5.69 13.25 8.37
CA ALA A 596 -5.75 13.06 6.91
C ALA A 596 -6.84 12.09 6.46
N ILE A 597 -7.28 11.19 7.36
CA ILE A 597 -8.27 10.15 7.09
C ILE A 597 -9.43 10.16 8.11
N PHE A 598 -9.78 11.32 8.68
CA PHE A 598 -10.95 11.43 9.57
C PHE A 598 -12.29 11.25 8.86
N ASP A 599 -12.32 11.28 7.56
CA ASP A 599 -13.43 10.84 6.71
C ASP A 599 -13.58 9.31 6.63
N ARG A 600 -12.75 8.55 7.39
CA ARG A 600 -12.78 7.10 7.54
C ARG A 600 -12.80 6.70 9.02
N ALA A 601 -13.57 5.65 9.34
CA ALA A 601 -13.57 5.07 10.68
C ALA A 601 -12.17 4.67 11.15
N ALA A 602 -11.33 4.19 10.25
CA ALA A 602 -9.96 3.73 10.54
C ALA A 602 -9.11 4.82 11.22
N GLY A 603 -9.21 6.09 10.78
CA GLY A 603 -8.45 7.19 11.38
C GLY A 603 -8.83 7.43 12.85
N HIS A 604 -10.12 7.49 13.14
CA HIS A 604 -10.62 7.65 14.50
C HIS A 604 -10.37 6.42 15.37
N MET A 605 -10.50 5.20 14.79
CA MET A 605 -10.24 3.95 15.50
C MET A 605 -8.78 3.82 15.93
N ASP A 606 -7.82 4.14 15.06
CA ASP A 606 -6.39 4.08 15.41
C ASP A 606 -6.05 5.12 16.50
N LEU A 607 -6.67 6.32 16.43
CA LEU A 607 -6.56 7.32 17.48
C LEU A 607 -7.17 6.85 18.80
N ALA A 608 -8.30 6.14 18.77
CA ALA A 608 -8.89 5.55 19.96
C ALA A 608 -7.99 4.49 20.61
N LEU A 609 -7.39 3.62 19.79
CA LEU A 609 -6.40 2.64 20.27
C LEU A 609 -5.16 3.33 20.87
N PHE A 610 -4.69 4.43 20.27
CA PHE A 610 -3.59 5.24 20.80
C PHE A 610 -3.93 5.82 22.19
N HIS A 611 -5.13 6.40 22.35
CA HIS A 611 -5.59 6.90 23.64
C HIS A 611 -5.79 5.79 24.68
N THR A 612 -6.24 4.60 24.23
CA THR A 612 -6.34 3.42 25.11
C THR A 612 -4.97 3.02 25.65
N ASP A 613 -3.94 2.96 24.80
CA ASP A 613 -2.56 2.66 25.18
C ASP A 613 -1.95 3.71 26.15
N LEU A 614 -2.37 4.97 26.04
CA LEU A 614 -2.00 6.05 26.98
C LEU A 614 -2.79 6.03 28.29
N GLY A 615 -3.85 5.22 28.40
CA GLY A 615 -4.78 5.24 29.55
C GLY A 615 -5.74 6.43 29.56
N GLU A 616 -5.89 7.15 28.43
CA GLU A 616 -6.80 8.29 28.25
C GLU A 616 -8.20 7.79 27.81
N LEU A 617 -8.87 7.03 28.69
CA LEU A 617 -10.03 6.20 28.32
C LEU A 617 -11.26 7.00 27.83
N GLU A 618 -11.47 8.22 28.36
CA GLU A 618 -12.56 9.10 27.90
C GLU A 618 -12.32 9.59 26.45
N LYS A 619 -11.07 9.91 26.11
CA LYS A 619 -10.69 10.30 24.75
C LYS A 619 -10.81 9.11 23.78
N ALA A 620 -10.42 7.90 24.25
CA ALA A 620 -10.54 6.69 23.49
C ALA A 620 -12.01 6.41 23.14
N GLU A 621 -12.93 6.48 24.14
CA GLU A 621 -14.37 6.29 23.93
C GLU A 621 -14.93 7.33 22.93
N ALA A 622 -14.57 8.60 23.11
CA ALA A 622 -15.00 9.67 22.18
C ALA A 622 -14.55 9.42 20.74
N ALA A 623 -13.31 8.98 20.55
CA ALA A 623 -12.76 8.66 19.22
C ALA A 623 -13.47 7.43 18.60
N TYR A 624 -13.74 6.36 19.36
CA TYR A 624 -14.54 5.23 18.86
C TYR A 624 -15.97 5.66 18.45
N ARG A 625 -16.62 6.53 19.22
CA ARG A 625 -17.96 7.02 18.86
C ARG A 625 -17.94 7.86 17.59
N LYS A 626 -16.88 8.67 17.34
CA LYS A 626 -16.69 9.38 16.08
C LYS A 626 -16.48 8.39 14.92
N ALA A 627 -15.66 7.36 15.10
CA ALA A 627 -15.48 6.31 14.08
C ALA A 627 -16.82 5.64 13.70
N ILE A 628 -17.68 5.34 14.69
CA ILE A 628 -19.01 4.78 14.45
C ILE A 628 -19.93 5.75 13.70
N ALA A 629 -19.81 7.05 13.97
CA ALA A 629 -20.61 8.06 13.27
C ALA A 629 -20.20 8.20 11.78
N VAL A 630 -18.90 8.11 11.51
CA VAL A 630 -18.34 8.18 10.13
C VAL A 630 -18.69 6.94 9.30
N GLU A 631 -18.54 5.74 9.88
CA GLU A 631 -18.82 4.45 9.22
C GLU A 631 -19.60 3.52 10.16
N PRO A 632 -20.91 3.64 10.20
CA PRO A 632 -21.75 2.83 11.10
C PRO A 632 -21.63 1.32 10.90
N GLU A 633 -21.36 0.85 9.69
CA GLU A 633 -21.23 -0.55 9.32
C GLU A 633 -19.85 -1.16 9.61
N PHE A 634 -18.87 -0.36 10.04
CA PHE A 634 -17.50 -0.83 10.29
C PHE A 634 -17.41 -1.52 11.67
N VAL A 635 -17.64 -2.83 11.67
CA VAL A 635 -17.75 -3.70 12.86
C VAL A 635 -16.55 -3.60 13.82
N PRO A 636 -15.26 -3.56 13.37
CA PRO A 636 -14.13 -3.53 14.29
C PRO A 636 -14.15 -2.40 15.32
N THR A 637 -14.71 -1.23 14.95
CA THR A 637 -14.82 -0.10 15.88
C THR A 637 -15.71 -0.41 17.07
N ARG A 638 -16.89 -1.05 16.83
CA ARG A 638 -17.82 -1.41 17.90
C ARG A 638 -17.27 -2.54 18.77
N VAL A 639 -16.56 -3.50 18.19
CA VAL A 639 -15.90 -4.57 18.95
C VAL A 639 -14.88 -3.97 19.90
N ASN A 640 -14.02 -3.07 19.44
CA ASN A 640 -13.02 -2.42 20.28
C ASN A 640 -13.65 -1.51 21.35
N LEU A 641 -14.72 -0.78 21.02
CA LEU A 641 -15.46 0.02 21.99
C LEU A 641 -16.08 -0.86 23.07
N ALA A 642 -16.63 -2.00 22.71
CA ALA A 642 -17.23 -2.94 23.67
C ALA A 642 -16.15 -3.50 24.63
N GLU A 643 -14.95 -3.82 24.15
CA GLU A 643 -13.83 -4.22 25.01
C GLU A 643 -13.42 -3.09 25.97
N LEU A 644 -13.34 -1.84 25.47
CA LEU A 644 -13.06 -0.68 26.31
C LEU A 644 -14.10 -0.52 27.42
N LEU A 645 -15.38 -0.55 27.09
CA LEU A 645 -16.49 -0.44 28.04
C LEU A 645 -16.50 -1.58 29.05
N PHE A 646 -16.23 -2.81 28.58
CA PHE A 646 -16.13 -3.97 29.47
C PHE A 646 -14.97 -3.82 30.47
N SER A 647 -13.81 -3.34 30.03
CA SER A 647 -12.65 -3.07 30.91
C SER A 647 -12.95 -2.01 31.98
N GLN A 648 -13.86 -1.07 31.69
CA GLN A 648 -14.35 -0.05 32.61
C GLN A 648 -15.51 -0.55 33.51
N ASN A 649 -15.79 -1.85 33.54
CA ASN A 649 -16.91 -2.46 34.29
C ASN A 649 -18.30 -1.95 33.86
N ARG A 650 -18.51 -1.70 32.57
CA ARG A 650 -19.76 -1.28 31.90
C ARG A 650 -20.31 -2.38 30.98
N PRO A 651 -20.56 -3.63 31.47
CA PRO A 651 -20.87 -4.78 30.62
C PRO A 651 -22.20 -4.65 29.86
N LYS A 652 -23.17 -3.95 30.42
CA LYS A 652 -24.48 -3.74 29.73
C LYS A 652 -24.35 -2.86 28.51
N GLU A 653 -23.50 -1.82 28.57
CA GLU A 653 -23.25 -0.95 27.44
C GLU A 653 -22.40 -1.67 26.41
N ALA A 654 -21.41 -2.47 26.83
CA ALA A 654 -20.60 -3.31 25.96
C ALA A 654 -21.49 -4.30 25.16
N GLU A 655 -22.42 -4.96 25.82
CA GLU A 655 -23.40 -5.86 25.17
C GLU A 655 -24.24 -5.13 24.13
N GLN A 656 -24.79 -3.96 24.48
CA GLN A 656 -25.59 -3.18 23.53
C GLN A 656 -24.78 -2.77 22.29
N VAL A 657 -23.54 -2.31 22.46
CA VAL A 657 -22.66 -1.95 21.35
C VAL A 657 -22.38 -3.15 20.42
N LEU A 658 -22.26 -4.37 20.97
CA LEU A 658 -22.09 -5.59 20.16
C LEU A 658 -23.38 -6.00 19.43
N LEU A 659 -24.53 -5.84 20.05
CA LEU A 659 -25.84 -6.04 19.39
C LEU A 659 -26.01 -5.04 18.23
N ASP A 660 -25.70 -3.76 18.48
CA ASP A 660 -25.71 -2.72 17.45
C ASP A 660 -24.71 -3.02 16.31
N ALA A 661 -23.59 -3.72 16.60
CA ALA A 661 -22.65 -4.17 15.58
C ALA A 661 -23.25 -5.24 14.64
N VAL A 662 -24.02 -6.18 15.22
CA VAL A 662 -24.72 -7.23 14.44
C VAL A 662 -25.78 -6.61 13.53
N ASP A 663 -26.49 -5.60 14.03
CA ASP A 663 -27.58 -4.94 13.28
C ASP A 663 -27.03 -4.02 12.17
N ALA A 664 -25.93 -3.31 12.45
CA ALA A 664 -25.32 -2.38 11.50
C ALA A 664 -24.49 -3.07 10.39
N ALA A 665 -24.10 -4.34 10.59
CA ALA A 665 -23.28 -5.06 9.62
C ALA A 665 -24.08 -5.41 8.36
N ILE A 666 -23.65 -4.89 7.21
CA ILE A 666 -24.28 -5.10 5.90
C ILE A 666 -23.82 -6.45 5.30
N LEU A 667 -22.51 -6.66 5.20
CA LEU A 667 -21.96 -7.88 4.60
C LEU A 667 -22.13 -9.10 5.53
N PRO A 668 -22.47 -10.28 4.98
CA PRO A 668 -22.62 -11.50 5.76
C PRO A 668 -21.37 -11.83 6.62
N GLU A 669 -20.19 -11.64 6.08
CA GLU A 669 -18.92 -11.86 6.80
C GLU A 669 -18.74 -10.90 7.96
N ASN A 670 -19.02 -9.61 7.78
CA ASN A 670 -18.98 -8.61 8.85
C ASN A 670 -20.01 -8.92 9.94
N LYS A 671 -21.21 -9.36 9.56
CA LYS A 671 -22.24 -9.82 10.50
C LYS A 671 -21.81 -11.07 11.26
N GLY A 672 -21.09 -11.96 10.59
CA GLY A 672 -20.44 -13.12 11.20
C GLY A 672 -19.40 -12.72 12.25
N LEU A 673 -18.53 -11.77 11.93
CA LEU A 673 -17.53 -11.23 12.88
C LEU A 673 -18.18 -10.55 14.08
N ALA A 674 -19.24 -9.77 13.88
CA ALA A 674 -19.99 -9.13 14.98
C ALA A 674 -20.61 -10.18 15.92
N ARG A 675 -21.21 -11.25 15.37
CA ARG A 675 -21.77 -12.37 16.15
C ARG A 675 -20.70 -13.17 16.89
N ASP A 676 -19.54 -13.41 16.29
CA ASP A 676 -18.40 -14.06 16.95
C ASP A 676 -17.93 -13.24 18.16
N ALA A 677 -17.79 -11.91 17.99
CA ALA A 677 -17.42 -11.00 19.08
C ALA A 677 -18.48 -10.99 20.22
N LEU A 678 -19.78 -10.92 19.87
CA LEU A 678 -20.87 -11.01 20.83
C LEU A 678 -20.86 -12.36 21.57
N ALA A 679 -20.63 -13.45 20.87
CA ALA A 679 -20.55 -14.78 21.46
C ALA A 679 -19.41 -14.89 22.49
N ARG A 680 -18.22 -14.40 22.16
CA ARG A 680 -17.07 -14.37 23.08
C ARG A 680 -17.38 -13.54 24.33
N PHE A 681 -18.04 -12.40 24.15
CA PHE A 681 -18.52 -11.57 25.26
C PHE A 681 -19.53 -12.32 26.15
N LEU A 682 -20.56 -12.97 25.57
CA LEU A 682 -21.55 -13.76 26.30
C LEU A 682 -20.94 -14.93 27.09
N ILE A 683 -20.00 -15.62 26.49
CA ILE A 683 -19.22 -16.70 27.13
C ILE A 683 -18.44 -16.16 28.35
N ARG A 684 -17.78 -15.02 28.23
CA ARG A 684 -17.13 -14.34 29.39
C ARG A 684 -18.13 -13.96 30.49
N MET A 685 -19.35 -13.58 30.12
CA MET A 685 -20.45 -13.32 31.04
C MET A 685 -21.11 -14.60 31.58
N LYS A 686 -20.62 -15.80 31.26
CA LYS A 686 -21.14 -17.12 31.64
C LYS A 686 -22.51 -17.42 31.06
N ARG A 687 -22.93 -16.74 30.03
CA ARG A 687 -24.16 -16.98 29.26
C ARG A 687 -23.85 -17.93 28.09
N TYR A 688 -23.52 -19.16 28.46
CA TYR A 688 -22.92 -20.13 27.52
C TYR A 688 -23.86 -20.53 26.39
N ASP A 689 -25.15 -20.79 26.69
CA ASP A 689 -26.13 -21.23 25.67
C ASP A 689 -26.34 -20.16 24.61
N GLU A 690 -26.40 -18.88 25.02
CA GLU A 690 -26.56 -17.74 24.13
C GLU A 690 -25.28 -17.54 23.30
N GLY A 691 -24.12 -17.63 23.93
CA GLY A 691 -22.83 -17.53 23.21
C GLY A 691 -22.64 -18.63 22.16
N VAL A 692 -23.03 -19.86 22.47
CA VAL A 692 -22.98 -20.98 21.51
C VAL A 692 -23.95 -20.77 20.34
N GLU A 693 -25.12 -20.22 20.58
CA GLU A 693 -26.07 -19.90 19.50
C GLU A 693 -25.52 -18.80 18.58
N GLU A 694 -24.91 -17.76 19.12
CA GLU A 694 -24.23 -16.72 18.29
C GLU A 694 -23.07 -17.28 17.48
N LEU A 695 -22.22 -18.17 18.05
CA LEU A 695 -21.17 -18.87 17.29
C LEU A 695 -21.76 -19.75 16.18
N ARG A 696 -22.87 -20.44 16.43
CA ARG A 696 -23.56 -21.24 15.42
C ARG A 696 -24.01 -20.39 14.24
N LEU A 697 -24.51 -19.18 14.50
CA LEU A 697 -24.91 -18.23 13.46
C LEU A 697 -23.68 -17.67 12.73
N ALA A 698 -22.61 -17.34 13.47
CA ALA A 698 -21.35 -16.88 12.90
C ALA A 698 -20.73 -17.91 11.95
N THR A 699 -20.67 -19.21 12.32
CA THR A 699 -20.12 -20.26 11.45
C THR A 699 -20.90 -20.45 10.14
N LYS A 700 -22.21 -20.15 10.14
CA LYS A 700 -23.02 -20.16 8.91
C LYS A 700 -22.70 -19.00 7.97
N LEU A 701 -22.45 -17.83 8.54
CA LEU A 701 -22.11 -16.62 7.79
C LEU A 701 -20.65 -16.64 7.31
N MET A 702 -19.77 -17.30 8.07
CA MET A 702 -18.33 -17.42 7.78
C MET A 702 -17.87 -18.88 7.71
N PRO A 703 -18.34 -19.69 6.74
CA PRO A 703 -18.05 -21.13 6.71
C PRO A 703 -16.57 -21.46 6.46
N ARG A 704 -15.78 -20.50 5.97
CA ARG A 704 -14.34 -20.64 5.68
C ARG A 704 -13.45 -19.93 6.70
N HIS A 705 -13.98 -19.36 7.79
CA HIS A 705 -13.20 -18.72 8.84
C HIS A 705 -12.77 -19.73 9.89
N ALA A 706 -11.51 -20.16 9.83
CA ALA A 706 -10.98 -21.26 10.65
C ALA A 706 -11.15 -21.02 12.16
N GLU A 707 -10.85 -19.80 12.61
CA GLU A 707 -10.91 -19.44 14.02
C GLU A 707 -12.34 -19.55 14.59
N THR A 708 -13.37 -19.05 13.91
CA THR A 708 -14.76 -19.16 14.35
C THR A 708 -15.21 -20.62 14.36
N GLN A 709 -14.78 -21.45 13.39
CA GLN A 709 -15.05 -22.90 13.40
C GLN A 709 -14.42 -23.57 14.64
N TYR A 710 -13.18 -23.23 14.93
CA TYR A 710 -12.47 -23.75 16.10
C TYR A 710 -13.15 -23.36 17.42
N PHE A 711 -13.44 -22.06 17.61
CA PHE A 711 -14.08 -21.58 18.84
C PHE A 711 -15.48 -22.17 19.05
N TYR A 712 -16.26 -22.33 17.99
CA TYR A 712 -17.55 -23.01 18.09
C TYR A 712 -17.40 -24.47 18.53
N GLY A 713 -16.45 -25.19 17.95
CA GLY A 713 -16.13 -26.55 18.37
C GLY A 713 -15.69 -26.64 19.83
N VAL A 714 -14.80 -25.73 20.28
CA VAL A 714 -14.37 -25.67 21.69
C VAL A 714 -15.54 -25.36 22.63
N ALA A 715 -16.40 -24.43 22.26
CA ALA A 715 -17.58 -24.05 23.07
C ALA A 715 -18.58 -25.22 23.19
N LEU A 716 -18.87 -25.94 22.11
CA LEU A 716 -19.70 -27.15 22.14
C LEU A 716 -19.09 -28.23 23.03
N ASN A 717 -17.80 -28.48 22.92
CA ASN A 717 -17.12 -29.46 23.78
C ASN A 717 -17.20 -29.07 25.26
N SER A 718 -17.05 -27.79 25.58
CA SER A 718 -17.14 -27.27 26.95
C SER A 718 -18.53 -27.48 27.58
N LEU A 719 -19.57 -27.60 26.75
CA LEU A 719 -20.93 -27.96 27.16
C LEU A 719 -21.18 -29.48 27.15
N GLY A 720 -20.17 -30.30 26.96
CA GLY A 720 -20.28 -31.76 26.89
C GLY A 720 -20.85 -32.30 25.56
N ARG A 721 -20.96 -31.47 24.53
CA ARG A 721 -21.51 -31.82 23.21
C ARG A 721 -20.40 -32.24 22.25
N PHE A 722 -19.55 -33.17 22.68
CA PHE A 722 -18.32 -33.58 21.99
C PHE A 722 -18.55 -34.03 20.54
N GLU A 723 -19.55 -34.91 20.28
CA GLU A 723 -19.79 -35.42 18.91
C GLU A 723 -20.24 -34.31 17.95
N GLU A 724 -20.89 -33.27 18.44
CA GLU A 724 -21.27 -32.11 17.66
C GLU A 724 -20.08 -31.14 17.43
N ALA A 725 -19.14 -31.09 18.39
CA ALA A 725 -17.95 -30.26 18.31
C ALA A 725 -16.95 -30.73 17.23
N LEU A 726 -16.79 -32.04 17.09
CA LEU A 726 -15.73 -32.67 16.30
C LEU A 726 -15.71 -32.26 14.82
N PRO A 727 -16.83 -32.16 14.09
CA PRO A 727 -16.84 -31.68 12.70
C PRO A 727 -16.26 -30.26 12.53
N PHE A 728 -16.57 -29.36 13.46
CA PHE A 728 -16.11 -27.95 13.40
C PHE A 728 -14.61 -27.83 13.73
N LEU A 729 -14.13 -28.58 14.72
CA LEU A 729 -12.70 -28.66 15.05
C LEU A 729 -11.87 -29.21 13.86
N LYS A 730 -12.36 -30.25 13.20
CA LYS A 730 -11.73 -30.81 12.00
C LYS A 730 -11.78 -29.82 10.85
N LYS A 731 -12.90 -29.08 10.69
CA LYS A 731 -13.04 -28.07 9.65
C LYS A 731 -12.04 -26.92 9.84
N ALA A 732 -11.79 -26.49 11.07
CA ALA A 732 -10.79 -25.48 11.37
C ALA A 732 -9.39 -25.91 10.89
N ILE A 733 -9.01 -27.18 11.14
CA ILE A 733 -7.72 -27.74 10.69
C ILE A 733 -7.66 -27.91 9.16
N GLU A 734 -8.79 -28.25 8.50
CA GLU A 734 -8.84 -28.29 7.03
C GLU A 734 -8.58 -26.91 6.41
N LEU A 735 -9.06 -25.84 7.07
CA LEU A 735 -8.92 -24.47 6.62
C LEU A 735 -7.53 -23.90 6.93
N ASP A 736 -6.93 -24.32 8.07
CA ASP A 736 -5.60 -23.90 8.50
C ASP A 736 -4.84 -25.12 9.09
N SER A 737 -4.25 -25.90 8.21
CA SER A 737 -3.64 -27.19 8.53
C SER A 737 -2.30 -27.10 9.29
N TYR A 738 -1.68 -25.91 9.31
CA TYR A 738 -0.41 -25.68 10.00
C TYR A 738 -0.58 -24.93 11.33
N ASN A 739 -1.81 -24.72 11.79
CA ASN A 739 -2.09 -24.06 13.05
C ASN A 739 -1.85 -25.01 14.24
N VAL A 740 -0.77 -24.78 14.96
CA VAL A 740 -0.34 -25.62 16.09
C VAL A 740 -1.36 -25.58 17.23
N GLU A 741 -2.04 -24.44 17.45
CA GLU A 741 -3.06 -24.30 18.48
C GLU A 741 -4.27 -25.19 18.16
N TYR A 742 -4.78 -25.19 16.93
CA TYR A 742 -5.91 -26.02 16.52
C TYR A 742 -5.55 -27.50 16.60
N LEU A 743 -4.38 -27.90 16.14
CA LEU A 743 -3.88 -29.28 16.22
C LEU A 743 -3.74 -29.75 17.67
N THR A 744 -3.20 -28.90 18.54
CA THR A 744 -3.04 -29.20 19.97
C THR A 744 -4.38 -29.26 20.70
N GLY A 745 -5.27 -28.30 20.41
CA GLY A 745 -6.59 -28.22 21.01
C GLY A 745 -7.45 -29.44 20.68
N ILE A 746 -7.51 -29.84 19.40
CA ILE A 746 -8.26 -31.06 19.03
C ILE A 746 -7.63 -32.33 19.63
N ALA A 747 -6.29 -32.40 19.70
CA ALA A 747 -5.60 -33.53 20.34
C ALA A 747 -5.96 -33.63 21.82
N ALA A 748 -6.01 -32.53 22.56
CA ALA A 748 -6.41 -32.50 23.96
C ALA A 748 -7.87 -32.92 24.14
N ILE A 749 -8.79 -32.36 23.33
CA ILE A 749 -10.22 -32.71 23.37
C ILE A 749 -10.43 -34.23 23.07
N LEU A 750 -9.76 -34.77 22.07
CA LEU A 750 -9.85 -36.19 21.71
C LEU A 750 -9.27 -37.10 22.81
N ARG A 751 -8.16 -36.68 23.44
CA ARG A 751 -7.57 -37.40 24.59
C ARG A 751 -8.59 -37.48 25.76
N ASP A 752 -9.18 -36.33 26.09
CA ASP A 752 -10.14 -36.23 27.20
C ASP A 752 -11.42 -37.02 26.91
N ALA A 753 -11.77 -37.21 25.64
CA ALA A 753 -12.83 -38.13 25.19
C ALA A 753 -12.39 -39.58 25.07
N GLY A 754 -11.16 -39.94 25.46
CA GLY A 754 -10.64 -41.32 25.39
C GLY A 754 -10.23 -41.82 23.99
N ARG A 755 -10.24 -40.94 22.97
CA ARG A 755 -9.90 -41.26 21.57
C ARG A 755 -8.40 -41.08 21.32
N ASN A 756 -7.56 -41.74 22.12
CA ASN A 756 -6.11 -41.56 22.17
C ASN A 756 -5.39 -41.78 20.82
N ALA A 757 -5.83 -42.73 20.01
CA ALA A 757 -5.22 -42.99 18.71
C ALA A 757 -5.42 -41.84 17.70
N GLU A 758 -6.58 -41.17 17.74
CA GLU A 758 -6.85 -39.98 16.93
C GLU A 758 -6.12 -38.75 17.49
N ALA A 759 -6.13 -38.61 18.83
CA ALA A 759 -5.39 -37.55 19.52
C ALA A 759 -3.90 -37.58 19.16
N LEU A 760 -3.29 -38.77 19.16
CA LEU A 760 -1.89 -38.93 18.81
C LEU A 760 -1.56 -38.44 17.38
N ARG A 761 -2.47 -38.64 16.42
CA ARG A 761 -2.25 -38.15 15.04
C ARG A 761 -2.11 -36.64 14.99
N PHE A 762 -3.03 -35.91 15.61
CA PHE A 762 -2.98 -34.46 15.64
C PHE A 762 -1.83 -33.90 16.47
N ALA A 763 -1.54 -34.55 17.63
CA ALA A 763 -0.40 -34.18 18.46
C ALA A 763 0.94 -34.39 17.73
N ALA A 764 1.08 -35.47 16.95
CA ALA A 764 2.25 -35.75 16.15
C ALA A 764 2.43 -34.74 14.99
N GLU A 765 1.33 -34.30 14.34
CA GLU A 765 1.41 -33.25 13.35
C GLU A 765 1.81 -31.91 13.99
N ALA A 766 1.25 -31.53 15.14
CA ALA A 766 1.68 -30.33 15.87
C ALA A 766 3.17 -30.39 16.26
N LEU A 767 3.66 -31.58 16.71
CA LEU A 767 5.07 -31.78 17.08
C LEU A 767 6.00 -31.64 15.86
N LYS A 768 5.58 -32.07 14.67
CA LYS A 768 6.37 -31.85 13.44
C LYS A 768 6.58 -30.37 13.13
N LEU A 769 5.58 -29.54 13.43
CA LEU A 769 5.66 -28.10 13.21
C LEU A 769 6.53 -27.40 14.27
N GLN A 770 6.53 -27.90 15.51
CA GLN A 770 7.33 -27.40 16.62
C GLN A 770 8.08 -28.52 17.35
N PRO A 771 9.14 -29.09 16.78
CA PRO A 771 9.84 -30.26 17.33
C PRO A 771 10.43 -30.07 18.73
N GLU A 772 10.87 -28.84 19.02
CA GLU A 772 11.50 -28.46 20.29
C GLU A 772 10.50 -28.10 21.41
N ASN A 773 9.19 -28.11 21.11
CA ASN A 773 8.17 -27.74 22.09
C ASN A 773 7.99 -28.84 23.15
N PRO A 774 8.39 -28.62 24.45
CA PRO A 774 8.34 -29.67 25.48
C PRO A 774 6.91 -30.10 25.80
N GLN A 775 5.91 -29.21 25.64
CA GLN A 775 4.51 -29.53 25.93
C GLN A 775 3.97 -30.51 24.90
N LEU A 776 4.28 -30.31 23.61
CA LEU A 776 3.90 -31.20 22.52
C LEU A 776 4.61 -32.56 22.64
N GLN A 777 5.92 -32.56 22.97
CA GLN A 777 6.65 -33.80 23.26
C GLN A 777 6.02 -34.60 24.40
N ASN A 778 5.60 -33.91 25.48
CA ASN A 778 4.93 -34.53 26.60
C ASN A 778 3.54 -35.05 26.20
N LEU A 779 2.77 -34.30 25.40
CA LEU A 779 1.47 -34.74 24.94
C LEU A 779 1.58 -36.02 24.10
N VAL A 780 2.48 -36.04 23.10
CA VAL A 780 2.72 -37.24 22.26
C VAL A 780 3.12 -38.44 23.10
N ARG A 781 4.07 -38.28 24.02
CA ARG A 781 4.46 -39.35 24.95
C ARG A 781 3.31 -39.87 25.82
N SER A 782 2.46 -38.97 26.32
CA SER A 782 1.31 -39.36 27.14
C SER A 782 0.23 -40.14 26.36
N LEU A 783 0.21 -39.98 25.04
CA LEU A 783 -0.70 -40.68 24.12
C LEU A 783 -0.13 -41.96 23.55
N GLY A 784 1.10 -42.35 23.94
CA GLY A 784 1.76 -43.60 23.54
C GLY A 784 2.56 -43.50 22.25
N GLY A 785 3.00 -42.32 21.86
CA GLY A 785 3.86 -42.02 20.73
C GLY A 785 5.34 -41.89 21.11
#